data_50f33513ae4dbdf4344309e539bce868
#
_entry.id   50f33513ae4dbdf4344309e539bce868
#
_cell.length_a   1.000
_cell.length_b   1.000
_cell.length_c   1.000
_cell.angle_alpha   90.00
_cell.angle_beta   90.00
_cell.angle_gamma   90.00
#
_symmetry.space_group_name_H-M   'P 1'
#
loop_
_entity.id
_entity.type
_entity.pdbx_description
1 polymer ?
#
loop_
_entity_poly.entity_id
_entity_poly.type
_entity_poly.pdbx_seq_one_letter_code
_entity_poly.pdbx_strand_id
1 'polypeptide(L)'
;MPQPTTPGPRRRGLRGGFRGALLAAAVATATLLGGGVTVLDAPTAHARPLTAPDPREKPHHTPHDEHDEVVRLAAAPPPAPRPAPAPGQRADARVPGPQTPPAPTAAAAPACTLDGVTGLRPEEFADFLADPAVTADGCLRTLLWTWDARLAPVMSDAHVQAVSRRVSALAPAHDGANGTHLLEMLTYLHAVVYHDFSRGEIDVTDPPTTEAMRRAVHAFGSAARSFRATRTNADSLREALYTGSAAGLRHSQLGLVQKVLATMDRYHTTTYRDPAWGGAALAALSVNHLGVYPGNRDTAFHTLAARNTAYRAAFRAFAHHTHLKGTPNEWVVRDALAEYGRFGQIDALKAEIVPDVGALLDPVVRNFGEGSAPWARLAGWLVFYEACAPYRVCKDDIERRIFPHAYRYDTGALKVRTGLDTATVDQLYYASKQVKAQFHRVLGSEAPLAGDTNTALTVVLYASRADYENHHPLLTGMDTDNGGIYIERGATFYTYQRRVPQDSSLTLEELFRHEYVHYLNGRFAVPGYFGEGPWYQDDRTTAMDEGTAEFFAGATRDDGVAVRRSLVRSVIADTADGSPRMSVDELLHATYAGDGFRFYSYAGTFFSYLWTERPALLREMYRHLRADDPAAFDAWRDRLGRDAALQLGYDAFLDARIAEVDELFVPNTRYVPNDRLDHAAAEDVRAAFAAATGATPRCADNGDTAKRRFVCTGRVTARLTDADSPDRVFRDMAETVDHFLLDRARPAATNLADMNCSFGEVEIRPDRTGGTSPYTCEGPLRT
;
A
#
# COMPACT_ATOMS: atom_id res chain seq x y z
N MET A 1 -14.51 -61.82 12.92
CA MET A 1 -15.41 -61.74 14.10
C MET A 1 -14.60 -61.30 15.32
N PRO A 2 -15.09 -60.45 16.20
CA PRO A 2 -15.84 -59.21 15.96
C PRO A 2 -15.09 -57.94 16.49
N GLN A 3 -15.53 -56.75 16.08
CA GLN A 3 -15.17 -55.46 16.65
C GLN A 3 -15.62 -55.31 18.12
N PRO A 4 -15.08 -54.32 18.85
CA PRO A 4 -15.98 -53.39 19.53
C PRO A 4 -15.60 -51.89 19.36
N THR A 5 -16.55 -51.15 18.93
CA THR A 5 -17.23 -49.92 19.41
C THR A 5 -16.44 -48.88 20.22
N THR A 6 -16.44 -47.68 19.65
CA THR A 6 -16.11 -46.36 20.25
C THR A 6 -17.03 -45.94 21.41
N PRO A 7 -16.58 -44.99 22.29
CA PRO A 7 -17.42 -43.80 22.47
C PRO A 7 -16.66 -42.49 22.42
N GLY A 8 -17.31 -41.46 21.87
CA GLY A 8 -16.80 -40.10 21.74
C GLY A 8 -16.90 -39.26 23.05
N PRO A 9 -16.17 -38.20 23.16
CA PRO A 9 -16.29 -37.27 24.28
C PRO A 9 -17.12 -36.02 23.95
N ARG A 10 -17.78 -35.60 25.00
CA ARG A 10 -18.76 -34.53 25.16
C ARG A 10 -18.13 -33.14 24.99
N ARG A 11 -18.90 -32.23 24.36
CA ARG A 11 -18.73 -30.78 24.37
C ARG A 11 -18.76 -30.21 25.82
N ARG A 12 -17.79 -29.37 26.12
CA ARG A 12 -17.93 -28.35 27.19
C ARG A 12 -17.61 -27.00 26.58
N GLY A 13 -18.58 -26.10 26.66
CA GLY A 13 -18.46 -24.73 26.27
C GLY A 13 -17.64 -23.91 27.26
N LEU A 14 -16.87 -22.97 26.77
CA LEU A 14 -16.33 -21.87 27.54
C LEU A 14 -16.75 -20.57 26.86
N ARG A 15 -17.60 -19.82 27.56
CA ARG A 15 -17.86 -18.40 27.25
C ARG A 15 -16.74 -17.60 27.92
N GLY A 16 -16.04 -16.80 27.15
CA GLY A 16 -15.11 -15.79 27.65
C GLY A 16 -15.05 -14.65 26.66
N GLY A 17 -15.42 -13.46 27.10
CA GLY A 17 -15.69 -12.32 26.26
C GLY A 17 -14.43 -11.69 25.65
N PHE A 18 -14.56 -11.27 24.43
CA PHE A 18 -13.70 -10.30 23.78
C PHE A 18 -14.49 -9.00 23.64
N ARG A 19 -14.08 -8.00 24.37
CA ARG A 19 -14.43 -6.59 24.11
C ARG A 19 -13.13 -5.80 24.18
N GLY A 20 -12.81 -5.16 23.08
CA GLY A 20 -11.84 -4.06 23.02
C GLY A 20 -10.58 -4.41 22.23
N ALA A 21 -10.60 -4.26 20.96
CA ALA A 21 -9.53 -3.84 20.06
C ALA A 21 -9.98 -4.06 18.59
N LEU A 22 -10.91 -3.26 18.12
CA LEU A 22 -11.42 -3.34 16.72
C LEU A 22 -11.85 -1.94 16.29
N LEU A 23 -10.91 -1.04 16.05
CA LEU A 23 -11.26 0.27 15.48
C LEU A 23 -10.27 0.84 14.45
N ALA A 24 -9.14 0.21 14.20
CA ALA A 24 -8.18 0.71 13.21
C ALA A 24 -7.99 -0.18 11.96
N ALA A 25 -8.35 -1.46 12.02
CA ALA A 25 -8.12 -2.40 10.92
C ALA A 25 -9.36 -2.69 10.03
N ALA A 26 -10.50 -2.08 10.32
CA ALA A 26 -11.81 -2.47 9.78
C ALA A 26 -12.11 -1.99 8.35
N VAL A 27 -11.18 -1.39 7.61
CA VAL A 27 -11.45 -0.83 6.28
C VAL A 27 -11.24 -1.84 5.15
N ALA A 28 -10.47 -2.88 5.37
CA ALA A 28 -10.17 -3.88 4.35
C ALA A 28 -10.94 -5.22 4.48
N THR A 29 -11.44 -5.55 5.67
CA THR A 29 -11.88 -6.91 6.01
C THR A 29 -13.39 -7.17 5.93
N ALA A 30 -14.21 -6.17 5.68
CA ALA A 30 -15.68 -6.31 5.76
C ALA A 30 -16.36 -7.05 4.59
N THR A 31 -15.62 -7.42 3.56
CA THR A 31 -16.18 -8.06 2.35
C THR A 31 -16.26 -9.58 2.41
N LEU A 32 -15.67 -10.22 3.42
CA LEU A 32 -15.41 -11.66 3.43
C LEU A 32 -16.24 -12.49 4.41
N LEU A 33 -16.90 -11.90 5.38
CA LEU A 33 -17.76 -12.64 6.31
C LEU A 33 -19.22 -12.28 6.06
N GLY A 34 -19.99 -13.18 5.48
CA GLY A 34 -21.41 -13.03 5.17
C GLY A 34 -22.29 -12.74 6.39
N GLY A 35 -22.24 -11.54 6.89
CA GLY A 35 -22.99 -11.09 8.06
C GLY A 35 -22.81 -9.60 8.33
N GLY A 36 -23.44 -8.76 7.54
CA GLY A 36 -24.02 -7.50 7.98
C GLY A 36 -23.12 -6.41 8.54
N VAL A 37 -22.02 -6.05 7.89
CA VAL A 37 -21.50 -4.68 7.96
C VAL A 37 -20.85 -4.35 6.62
N THR A 38 -21.69 -4.09 5.67
CA THR A 38 -21.31 -3.79 4.29
C THR A 38 -21.22 -2.31 4.02
N VAL A 39 -21.02 -1.57 5.10
CA VAL A 39 -21.13 -0.11 5.09
C VAL A 39 -19.84 0.59 4.69
N LEU A 40 -18.72 -0.14 4.65
CA LEU A 40 -17.41 0.54 4.57
C LEU A 40 -16.88 0.81 3.16
N ASP A 41 -17.43 0.16 2.14
CA ASP A 41 -16.84 0.29 0.81
C ASP A 41 -17.27 1.50 -0.01
N ALA A 42 -18.40 2.05 0.25
CA ALA A 42 -18.97 2.91 -0.76
C ALA A 42 -18.74 4.41 -0.54
N PRO A 43 -19.04 5.02 0.57
CA PRO A 43 -18.89 6.48 0.71
C PRO A 43 -17.47 6.92 1.07
N THR A 44 -16.67 6.10 1.76
CA THR A 44 -15.29 6.45 2.07
C THR A 44 -14.44 6.65 0.81
N ALA A 45 -14.71 5.89 -0.24
CA ALA A 45 -14.04 6.09 -1.52
C ALA A 45 -14.44 7.42 -2.20
N HIS A 46 -15.60 8.00 -1.83
CA HIS A 46 -16.18 9.13 -2.53
C HIS A 46 -16.07 10.45 -1.77
N ALA A 47 -15.93 10.37 -0.47
CA ALA A 47 -15.89 11.53 0.40
C ALA A 47 -14.45 11.99 0.75
N ARG A 48 -13.42 11.38 0.19
CA ARG A 48 -12.08 11.91 0.36
C ARG A 48 -12.03 13.32 -0.23
N PRO A 49 -11.58 14.32 0.54
CA PRO A 49 -11.30 15.64 -0.01
C PRO A 49 -10.39 15.49 -1.22
N LEU A 50 -10.63 16.24 -2.28
CA LEU A 50 -9.74 16.29 -3.45
C LEU A 50 -8.31 16.75 -3.09
N THR A 51 -8.13 17.24 -1.86
CA THR A 51 -6.86 17.68 -1.27
C THR A 51 -6.30 16.67 -0.27
N ALA A 52 -6.91 15.49 -0.08
CA ALA A 52 -6.24 14.45 0.67
C ALA A 52 -4.91 14.15 -0.01
N PRO A 53 -3.78 14.11 0.72
CA PRO A 53 -2.53 13.65 0.15
C PRO A 53 -2.79 12.30 -0.51
N ASP A 54 -2.17 12.11 -1.67
CA ASP A 54 -2.10 10.81 -2.33
C ASP A 54 -1.83 9.75 -1.26
N PRO A 55 -2.61 8.67 -1.18
CA PRO A 55 -2.33 7.66 -0.19
C PRO A 55 -0.89 7.23 -0.40
N ARG A 56 -0.04 7.61 0.54
CA ARG A 56 1.36 7.18 0.59
C ARG A 56 1.37 5.67 0.51
N GLU A 57 2.42 5.11 -0.05
CA GLU A 57 2.60 3.66 -0.04
C GLU A 57 2.30 3.14 1.38
N LYS A 58 1.33 2.26 1.48
CA LYS A 58 0.95 1.69 2.77
C LYS A 58 2.10 0.83 3.29
N PRO A 59 2.19 0.59 4.59
CA PRO A 59 3.09 -0.40 5.14
C PRO A 59 3.00 -1.70 4.36
N HIS A 60 4.14 -2.32 4.12
CA HIS A 60 4.24 -3.50 3.27
C HIS A 60 3.72 -4.78 3.94
N HIS A 61 3.31 -4.68 5.18
CA HIS A 61 2.74 -5.79 5.93
C HIS A 61 1.22 -5.74 5.92
N THR A 62 0.62 -6.88 5.70
CA THR A 62 -0.79 -7.15 5.99
C THR A 62 -0.88 -8.26 7.01
N PRO A 63 -1.92 -8.28 7.84
CA PRO A 63 -2.23 -9.43 8.68
C PRO A 63 -2.33 -10.70 7.82
N HIS A 64 -1.62 -11.73 8.24
CA HIS A 64 -1.39 -12.92 7.44
C HIS A 64 -2.60 -13.85 7.28
N ASP A 65 -3.50 -13.84 8.23
CA ASP A 65 -4.77 -14.55 8.15
C ASP A 65 -5.65 -14.07 7.00
N GLU A 66 -5.61 -12.77 6.68
CA GLU A 66 -6.25 -12.20 5.50
C GLU A 66 -5.73 -12.83 4.20
N HIS A 67 -4.41 -13.04 4.11
CA HIS A 67 -3.80 -13.65 2.94
C HIS A 67 -4.28 -15.09 2.72
N ASP A 68 -4.29 -15.89 3.77
CA ASP A 68 -4.70 -17.29 3.70
C ASP A 68 -6.16 -17.45 3.28
N GLU A 69 -7.04 -16.56 3.73
CA GLU A 69 -8.42 -16.52 3.34
C GLU A 69 -8.59 -16.07 1.88
N VAL A 70 -7.91 -14.99 1.48
CA VAL A 70 -8.00 -14.43 0.12
C VAL A 70 -7.55 -15.46 -0.92
N VAL A 71 -6.49 -16.20 -0.67
CA VAL A 71 -5.97 -17.20 -1.61
C VAL A 71 -6.94 -18.39 -1.77
N ARG A 72 -7.73 -18.69 -0.74
CA ARG A 72 -8.71 -19.80 -0.75
C ARG A 72 -10.08 -19.41 -1.27
N LEU A 73 -10.40 -18.11 -1.26
CA LEU A 73 -11.72 -17.62 -1.64
C LEU A 73 -11.93 -17.62 -3.16
N ALA A 74 -13.20 -17.71 -3.55
CA ALA A 74 -13.62 -17.34 -4.90
C ALA A 74 -13.22 -15.89 -5.21
N ALA A 75 -13.05 -15.57 -6.49
CA ALA A 75 -12.71 -14.20 -6.89
C ALA A 75 -13.67 -13.17 -6.28
N ALA A 76 -13.12 -12.13 -5.72
CA ALA A 76 -13.90 -10.99 -5.30
C ALA A 76 -14.48 -10.25 -6.52
N PRO A 77 -15.63 -9.59 -6.42
CA PRO A 77 -16.11 -8.73 -7.49
C PRO A 77 -15.14 -7.57 -7.70
N PRO A 78 -15.04 -7.02 -8.92
CA PRO A 78 -14.24 -5.83 -9.16
C PRO A 78 -14.52 -4.71 -8.16
N PRO A 79 -13.50 -3.97 -7.70
CA PRO A 79 -13.62 -2.97 -6.64
C PRO A 79 -14.56 -1.82 -7.02
N ALA A 80 -14.91 -1.00 -6.03
CA ALA A 80 -15.64 0.23 -6.25
C ALA A 80 -14.91 1.15 -7.23
N PRO A 81 -15.62 2.01 -7.98
CA PRO A 81 -15.04 2.96 -8.92
C PRO A 81 -14.07 3.91 -8.21
N ARG A 82 -12.86 4.05 -8.75
CA ARG A 82 -11.83 4.98 -8.23
C ARG A 82 -11.17 5.70 -9.39
N PRO A 83 -10.82 7.00 -9.27
CA PRO A 83 -9.99 7.67 -10.25
C PRO A 83 -8.62 6.97 -10.31
N ALA A 84 -8.03 6.89 -11.50
CA ALA A 84 -6.64 6.49 -11.60
C ALA A 84 -5.76 7.51 -10.86
N PRO A 85 -4.68 7.10 -10.15
CA PRO A 85 -3.68 8.04 -9.66
C PRO A 85 -3.15 8.84 -10.86
N ALA A 86 -3.11 10.16 -10.73
CA ALA A 86 -2.55 10.99 -11.81
C ALA A 86 -1.08 10.63 -12.00
N PRO A 87 -0.62 10.40 -13.26
CA PRO A 87 0.79 10.16 -13.52
C PRO A 87 1.62 11.32 -12.97
N GLY A 88 2.55 11.04 -12.04
CA GLY A 88 3.47 12.04 -11.49
C GLY A 88 2.94 12.89 -10.33
N GLN A 89 1.75 12.64 -9.79
CA GLN A 89 1.36 13.22 -8.49
C GLN A 89 2.07 12.45 -7.37
N ARG A 90 3.31 12.85 -7.15
CA ARG A 90 3.96 12.74 -5.85
C ARG A 90 3.38 13.80 -4.94
N ALA A 91 3.32 13.51 -3.66
CA ALA A 91 3.20 14.55 -2.64
C ALA A 91 4.48 15.42 -2.68
N ASP A 92 4.57 16.29 -3.67
CA ASP A 92 5.46 17.44 -3.57
C ASP A 92 4.86 18.33 -2.51
N ALA A 93 5.61 18.49 -1.41
CA ALA A 93 5.32 19.49 -0.41
C ALA A 93 5.07 20.82 -1.14
N ARG A 94 3.85 21.34 -1.02
CA ARG A 94 3.53 22.63 -1.62
C ARG A 94 4.42 23.68 -0.99
N VAL A 95 5.31 24.25 -1.79
CA VAL A 95 5.95 25.53 -1.47
C VAL A 95 4.82 26.55 -1.29
N PRO A 96 4.72 27.27 -0.17
CA PRO A 96 3.73 28.31 -0.01
C PRO A 96 3.99 29.41 -1.07
N GLY A 97 3.01 29.63 -1.94
CA GLY A 97 3.05 30.78 -2.85
C GLY A 97 3.05 32.09 -2.06
N PRO A 98 3.59 33.19 -2.65
CA PRO A 98 3.67 34.48 -1.98
C PRO A 98 2.27 34.95 -1.59
N GLN A 99 2.10 35.29 -0.31
CA GLN A 99 0.87 35.85 0.24
C GLN A 99 0.61 37.23 -0.38
N THR A 100 -0.55 37.35 -1.02
CA THR A 100 -1.05 38.66 -1.48
C THR A 100 -1.58 39.46 -0.26
N PRO A 101 -1.31 40.76 -0.13
CA PRO A 101 -1.80 41.57 0.98
C PRO A 101 -3.33 41.66 0.98
N PRO A 102 -3.98 41.82 2.15
CA PRO A 102 -5.42 41.88 2.24
C PRO A 102 -6.01 43.15 1.62
N ALA A 103 -7.08 42.98 0.85
CA ALA A 103 -7.92 44.05 0.34
C ALA A 103 -8.82 44.64 1.46
N PRO A 104 -9.31 45.87 1.35
CA PRO A 104 -9.94 46.58 2.45
C PRO A 104 -11.32 46.04 2.83
N THR A 105 -11.62 46.16 4.10
CA THR A 105 -12.78 45.74 4.86
C THR A 105 -14.14 46.03 4.20
N ALA A 106 -14.79 44.97 3.73
CA ALA A 106 -16.24 44.85 3.61
C ALA A 106 -16.81 44.29 4.92
N ALA A 107 -18.12 44.46 5.17
CA ALA A 107 -18.82 43.97 6.35
C ALA A 107 -18.38 42.53 6.70
N ALA A 108 -18.14 42.27 7.98
CA ALA A 108 -17.60 41.01 8.45
C ALA A 108 -18.33 39.82 7.88
N ALA A 109 -17.70 39.07 6.97
CA ALA A 109 -18.25 37.84 6.44
C ALA A 109 -18.46 36.84 7.61
N PRO A 110 -19.53 36.01 7.57
CA PRO A 110 -19.74 35.01 8.60
C PRO A 110 -18.48 34.14 8.73
N ALA A 111 -18.05 33.94 9.97
CA ALA A 111 -16.79 33.19 10.22
C ALA A 111 -16.96 31.74 9.80
N CYS A 112 -16.14 31.26 8.87
CA CYS A 112 -16.08 29.86 8.46
C CYS A 112 -15.40 29.01 9.53
N THR A 113 -16.07 28.92 10.69
CA THR A 113 -15.63 28.15 11.86
C THR A 113 -16.81 27.43 12.47
N LEU A 114 -16.54 26.37 13.21
CA LEU A 114 -17.59 25.64 13.94
C LEU A 114 -18.44 26.57 14.79
N ASP A 115 -17.82 27.46 15.57
CA ASP A 115 -18.54 28.40 16.42
C ASP A 115 -19.39 29.41 15.62
N GLY A 116 -18.98 29.74 14.41
CA GLY A 116 -19.72 30.62 13.51
C GLY A 116 -20.97 29.98 12.91
N VAL A 117 -21.07 28.66 12.85
CA VAL A 117 -22.19 27.96 12.18
C VAL A 117 -23.11 27.20 13.13
N THR A 118 -22.63 26.73 14.28
CA THR A 118 -23.37 25.82 15.18
C THR A 118 -24.63 26.43 15.80
N GLY A 119 -24.74 27.76 15.87
CA GLY A 119 -25.93 28.45 16.40
C GLY A 119 -26.89 28.95 15.34
N LEU A 120 -26.61 28.75 14.06
CA LEU A 120 -27.46 29.25 12.98
C LEU A 120 -28.74 28.42 12.88
N ARG A 121 -29.88 29.13 12.70
CA ARG A 121 -31.16 28.50 12.37
C ARG A 121 -31.13 27.97 10.93
N PRO A 122 -31.99 27.02 10.53
CA PRO A 122 -31.99 26.41 9.20
C PRO A 122 -31.93 27.39 8.01
N GLU A 123 -32.69 28.44 8.02
CA GLU A 123 -32.71 29.44 6.92
C GLU A 123 -31.45 30.33 6.99
N GLU A 124 -31.00 30.72 8.19
CA GLU A 124 -29.76 31.48 8.37
C GLU A 124 -28.51 30.66 7.91
N PHE A 125 -28.54 29.36 8.13
CA PHE A 125 -27.48 28.48 7.62
C PHE A 125 -27.52 28.36 6.08
N ALA A 126 -28.70 28.30 5.49
CA ALA A 126 -28.85 28.34 4.03
C ALA A 126 -28.39 29.69 3.43
N ASP A 127 -28.61 30.82 4.15
CA ASP A 127 -28.09 32.14 3.75
C ASP A 127 -26.54 32.20 3.93
N PHE A 128 -26.00 31.60 4.97
CA PHE A 128 -24.55 31.46 5.14
C PHE A 128 -23.91 30.73 3.93
N LEU A 129 -24.47 29.59 3.47
CA LEU A 129 -24.00 28.88 2.30
C LEU A 129 -24.11 29.69 1.00
N ALA A 130 -24.95 30.68 0.96
CA ALA A 130 -25.14 31.59 -0.19
C ALA A 130 -24.25 32.84 -0.13
N ASP A 131 -23.46 33.02 0.93
CA ASP A 131 -22.57 34.17 1.08
C ASP A 131 -21.36 34.04 0.13
N PRO A 132 -21.04 35.09 -0.66
CA PRO A 132 -19.88 35.06 -1.57
C PRO A 132 -18.51 34.77 -0.93
N ALA A 133 -18.37 34.99 0.37
CA ALA A 133 -17.13 34.69 1.11
C ALA A 133 -17.03 33.20 1.49
N VAL A 134 -18.14 32.47 1.45
CA VAL A 134 -18.19 31.03 1.72
C VAL A 134 -17.96 30.27 0.43
N THR A 135 -16.87 29.49 0.39
CA THR A 135 -16.50 28.70 -0.79
C THR A 135 -16.43 27.22 -0.46
N ALA A 136 -16.74 26.38 -1.43
CA ALA A 136 -16.69 24.93 -1.26
C ALA A 136 -15.29 24.46 -0.83
N ASP A 137 -14.24 24.88 -1.52
CA ASP A 137 -12.86 24.43 -1.26
C ASP A 137 -12.18 25.17 -0.10
N GLY A 138 -12.36 26.50 0.00
CA GLY A 138 -11.65 27.32 0.98
C GLY A 138 -12.29 27.33 2.38
N CYS A 139 -13.57 26.96 2.49
CA CYS A 139 -14.34 27.01 3.73
C CYS A 139 -14.94 25.63 4.06
N LEU A 140 -15.89 25.16 3.24
CA LEU A 140 -16.78 24.08 3.61
C LEU A 140 -16.07 22.72 3.70
N ARG A 141 -15.06 22.45 2.88
CA ARG A 141 -14.34 21.18 2.93
C ARG A 141 -13.64 20.96 4.26
N THR A 142 -12.96 21.97 4.77
CA THR A 142 -12.30 21.89 6.08
C THR A 142 -13.35 21.85 7.20
N LEU A 143 -14.40 22.65 7.10
CA LEU A 143 -15.42 22.77 8.14
C LEU A 143 -16.28 21.51 8.27
N LEU A 144 -16.69 20.89 7.16
CA LEU A 144 -17.73 19.87 7.15
C LEU A 144 -17.21 18.43 7.05
N TRP A 145 -15.99 18.19 6.55
CA TRP A 145 -15.47 16.82 6.36
C TRP A 145 -14.72 16.24 7.56
N THR A 146 -14.22 17.10 8.46
CA THR A 146 -13.66 16.64 9.74
C THR A 146 -14.78 16.59 10.76
N TRP A 147 -15.08 15.40 11.30
CA TRP A 147 -16.17 15.26 12.25
C TRP A 147 -15.88 16.00 13.57
N ASP A 148 -16.83 16.80 13.97
CA ASP A 148 -16.97 17.36 15.31
C ASP A 148 -18.43 17.24 15.71
N ALA A 149 -18.73 16.77 16.94
CA ALA A 149 -20.11 16.58 17.41
C ALA A 149 -20.96 17.87 17.36
N ARG A 150 -20.33 19.04 17.35
CA ARG A 150 -20.99 20.34 17.17
C ARG A 150 -21.60 20.53 15.77
N LEU A 151 -21.23 19.70 14.79
CA LEU A 151 -21.83 19.70 13.46
C LEU A 151 -23.22 19.05 13.45
N ALA A 152 -23.52 18.14 14.36
CA ALA A 152 -24.80 17.41 14.33
C ALA A 152 -26.05 18.34 14.29
N PRO A 153 -26.15 19.43 15.07
CA PRO A 153 -27.30 20.35 14.98
C PRO A 153 -27.51 20.97 13.62
N VAL A 154 -26.44 21.37 12.91
CA VAL A 154 -26.52 21.97 11.57
C VAL A 154 -26.64 20.94 10.44
N MET A 155 -26.59 19.65 10.76
CA MET A 155 -26.85 18.52 9.86
C MET A 155 -28.22 17.87 10.15
N SER A 156 -29.06 18.49 10.96
CA SER A 156 -30.41 18.03 11.26
C SER A 156 -31.34 18.12 10.07
N ASP A 157 -32.45 17.34 10.08
CA ASP A 157 -33.49 17.35 9.06
C ASP A 157 -33.97 18.76 8.68
N ALA A 158 -34.16 19.62 9.66
CA ALA A 158 -34.61 20.99 9.41
C ALA A 158 -33.63 21.80 8.54
N HIS A 159 -32.31 21.65 8.82
CA HIS A 159 -31.25 22.30 8.04
C HIS A 159 -31.15 21.71 6.64
N VAL A 160 -31.15 20.38 6.53
CA VAL A 160 -31.08 19.66 5.24
C VAL A 160 -32.27 20.04 4.37
N GLN A 161 -33.48 20.09 4.93
CA GLN A 161 -34.71 20.53 4.21
C GLN A 161 -34.63 21.98 3.78
N ALA A 162 -34.15 22.92 4.63
CA ALA A 162 -34.00 24.33 4.28
C ALA A 162 -33.04 24.52 3.11
N VAL A 163 -31.85 23.95 3.20
CA VAL A 163 -30.84 24.00 2.11
C VAL A 163 -31.38 23.34 0.84
N SER A 164 -32.02 22.18 0.94
CA SER A 164 -32.62 21.49 -0.22
C SER A 164 -33.71 22.32 -0.91
N ARG A 165 -34.57 23.03 -0.14
CA ARG A 165 -35.54 23.98 -0.70
C ARG A 165 -34.84 25.13 -1.41
N ARG A 166 -33.77 25.67 -0.82
CA ARG A 166 -32.97 26.74 -1.42
C ARG A 166 -32.34 26.32 -2.74
N VAL A 167 -31.73 25.13 -2.80
CA VAL A 167 -31.21 24.55 -4.06
C VAL A 167 -32.30 24.46 -5.11
N SER A 168 -33.47 23.90 -4.75
CA SER A 168 -34.58 23.74 -5.68
C SER A 168 -35.08 25.08 -6.23
N ALA A 169 -35.09 26.12 -5.40
CA ALA A 169 -35.55 27.47 -5.81
C ALA A 169 -34.52 28.17 -6.72
N LEU A 170 -33.23 28.00 -6.50
CA LEU A 170 -32.16 28.66 -7.23
C LEU A 170 -31.74 27.93 -8.53
N ALA A 171 -31.95 26.63 -8.61
CA ALA A 171 -31.53 25.82 -9.75
C ALA A 171 -32.02 26.32 -11.11
N PRO A 172 -33.29 26.82 -11.30
CA PRO A 172 -33.71 27.38 -12.58
C PRO A 172 -32.91 28.62 -13.03
N ALA A 173 -32.39 29.40 -12.08
CA ALA A 173 -31.59 30.60 -12.34
C ALA A 173 -30.08 30.31 -12.53
N HIS A 174 -29.66 29.04 -12.38
CA HIS A 174 -28.25 28.66 -12.50
C HIS A 174 -27.69 29.03 -13.87
N ASP A 175 -26.54 29.72 -13.87
CA ASP A 175 -25.89 30.23 -15.07
C ASP A 175 -24.68 29.41 -15.55
N GLY A 176 -24.23 28.47 -14.73
CA GLY A 176 -23.03 27.66 -14.96
C GLY A 176 -21.74 28.27 -14.40
N ALA A 177 -21.80 29.39 -13.68
CA ALA A 177 -20.68 30.14 -13.13
C ALA A 177 -20.71 30.27 -11.60
N ASN A 178 -21.57 29.54 -10.92
CA ASN A 178 -21.79 29.55 -9.45
C ASN A 178 -22.27 30.88 -8.85
N GLY A 179 -22.81 31.81 -9.63
CA GLY A 179 -23.39 33.05 -9.11
C GLY A 179 -24.58 32.83 -8.17
N THR A 180 -25.11 31.61 -8.12
CA THR A 180 -26.19 31.18 -7.23
C THR A 180 -25.69 30.40 -5.99
N HIS A 181 -24.40 30.18 -5.85
CA HIS A 181 -23.79 29.39 -4.75
C HIS A 181 -24.37 27.96 -4.58
N LEU A 182 -24.83 27.36 -5.67
CA LEU A 182 -25.35 25.99 -5.65
C LEU A 182 -24.29 24.96 -5.36
N LEU A 183 -23.04 25.22 -5.74
CA LEU A 183 -21.93 24.31 -5.42
C LEU A 183 -21.75 24.16 -3.91
N GLU A 184 -21.79 25.26 -3.17
CA GLU A 184 -21.63 25.27 -1.70
C GLU A 184 -22.79 24.53 -1.01
N MET A 185 -24.02 24.75 -1.47
CA MET A 185 -25.19 24.07 -0.93
C MET A 185 -25.18 22.57 -1.23
N LEU A 186 -24.79 22.16 -2.43
CA LEU A 186 -24.65 20.77 -2.81
C LEU A 186 -23.48 20.11 -2.07
N THR A 187 -22.38 20.85 -1.83
CA THR A 187 -21.25 20.38 -1.01
C THR A 187 -21.70 20.09 0.43
N TYR A 188 -22.56 20.94 1.01
CA TYR A 188 -23.13 20.67 2.33
C TYR A 188 -24.02 19.42 2.32
N LEU A 189 -24.93 19.28 1.36
CA LEU A 189 -25.80 18.11 1.27
C LEU A 189 -25.01 16.81 1.10
N HIS A 190 -23.92 16.84 0.33
CA HIS A 190 -23.02 15.72 0.22
C HIS A 190 -22.32 15.41 1.56
N ALA A 191 -21.82 16.42 2.28
CA ALA A 191 -21.20 16.23 3.59
C ALA A 191 -22.15 15.58 4.60
N VAL A 192 -23.44 16.00 4.59
CA VAL A 192 -24.47 15.36 5.43
C VAL A 192 -24.65 13.89 5.09
N VAL A 193 -24.76 13.53 3.80
CA VAL A 193 -24.86 12.13 3.36
C VAL A 193 -23.61 11.32 3.74
N TYR A 194 -22.44 11.95 3.67
CA TYR A 194 -21.20 11.31 4.10
C TYR A 194 -21.19 10.97 5.60
N HIS A 195 -21.68 11.89 6.43
CA HIS A 195 -21.75 11.65 7.87
C HIS A 195 -22.89 10.71 8.24
N ASP A 196 -24.05 10.79 7.60
CA ASP A 196 -25.14 9.81 7.74
C ASP A 196 -24.64 8.37 7.55
N PHE A 197 -23.82 8.19 6.54
CA PHE A 197 -23.23 6.89 6.25
C PHE A 197 -22.22 6.40 7.31
N SER A 198 -21.45 7.30 7.91
CA SER A 198 -20.33 6.97 8.80
C SER A 198 -20.62 7.17 10.29
N ARG A 199 -21.77 7.79 10.64
CA ARG A 199 -22.10 8.25 12.00
C ARG A 199 -23.56 7.97 12.33
N GLY A 200 -23.80 7.32 13.46
CA GLY A 200 -25.14 7.04 13.93
C GLY A 200 -25.89 8.26 14.48
N GLU A 201 -25.21 9.41 14.62
CA GLU A 201 -25.78 10.67 15.08
C GLU A 201 -26.49 11.45 13.97
N ILE A 202 -26.19 11.14 12.72
CA ILE A 202 -26.79 11.77 11.54
C ILE A 202 -27.70 10.75 10.86
N ASP A 203 -28.94 11.15 10.58
CA ASP A 203 -29.93 10.32 9.88
C ASP A 203 -30.72 11.18 8.93
N VAL A 204 -30.60 10.91 7.62
CA VAL A 204 -31.35 11.61 6.56
C VAL A 204 -32.42 10.72 5.91
N THR A 205 -32.79 9.62 6.57
CA THR A 205 -33.79 8.68 6.05
C THR A 205 -35.24 9.12 6.26
N ASP A 206 -35.46 10.19 7.02
CA ASP A 206 -36.81 10.78 7.18
C ASP A 206 -37.44 11.13 5.82
N PRO A 207 -38.69 10.66 5.52
CA PRO A 207 -39.29 10.85 4.21
C PRO A 207 -39.40 12.31 3.73
N PRO A 208 -39.78 13.31 4.54
CA PRO A 208 -39.73 14.72 4.13
C PRO A 208 -38.33 15.20 3.76
N THR A 209 -37.28 14.79 4.49
CA THR A 209 -35.89 15.14 4.24
C THR A 209 -35.38 14.50 2.96
N THR A 210 -35.59 13.19 2.81
CA THR A 210 -35.25 12.43 1.60
C THR A 210 -35.94 13.04 0.36
N GLU A 211 -37.24 13.41 0.46
CA GLU A 211 -37.98 14.01 -0.64
C GLU A 211 -37.48 15.43 -0.97
N ALA A 212 -37.07 16.21 0.03
CA ALA A 212 -36.50 17.54 -0.19
C ALA A 212 -35.16 17.43 -0.94
N MET A 213 -34.26 16.51 -0.51
CA MET A 213 -33.00 16.24 -1.17
C MET A 213 -33.20 15.73 -2.61
N ARG A 214 -34.15 14.81 -2.82
CA ARG A 214 -34.50 14.30 -4.15
C ARG A 214 -34.90 15.41 -5.09
N ARG A 215 -35.75 16.36 -4.63
CA ARG A 215 -36.16 17.54 -5.42
C ARG A 215 -34.98 18.46 -5.72
N ALA A 216 -34.11 18.69 -4.77
CA ALA A 216 -32.92 19.53 -4.95
C ALA A 216 -32.00 18.97 -6.05
N VAL A 217 -31.63 17.68 -5.96
CA VAL A 217 -30.80 17.03 -6.97
C VAL A 217 -31.49 17.03 -8.34
N HIS A 218 -32.77 16.70 -8.39
CA HIS A 218 -33.55 16.73 -9.64
C HIS A 218 -33.61 18.13 -10.26
N ALA A 219 -33.90 19.16 -9.46
CA ALA A 219 -33.99 20.55 -9.93
C ALA A 219 -32.66 21.00 -10.55
N PHE A 220 -31.54 20.75 -9.88
CA PHE A 220 -30.23 21.07 -10.40
C PHE A 220 -29.89 20.25 -11.66
N GLY A 221 -30.04 18.92 -11.64
CA GLY A 221 -29.75 18.03 -12.77
C GLY A 221 -30.68 18.23 -13.99
N SER A 222 -31.77 18.98 -13.83
CA SER A 222 -32.70 19.35 -14.90
C SER A 222 -32.55 20.81 -15.36
N ALA A 223 -31.76 21.63 -14.67
CA ALA A 223 -31.59 23.03 -15.04
C ALA A 223 -30.85 23.15 -16.39
N ALA A 224 -31.28 24.10 -17.21
CA ALA A 224 -30.89 24.24 -18.60
C ALA A 224 -29.35 24.41 -18.81
N ARG A 225 -28.65 24.91 -17.80
CA ARG A 225 -27.24 25.26 -17.89
C ARG A 225 -26.30 24.37 -17.04
N SER A 226 -26.83 23.38 -16.31
CA SER A 226 -26.05 22.49 -15.45
C SER A 226 -25.06 21.60 -16.20
N PHE A 227 -25.26 21.42 -17.51
CA PHE A 227 -24.34 20.63 -18.38
C PHE A 227 -23.50 21.50 -19.32
N ARG A 228 -23.40 22.84 -19.08
CA ARG A 228 -22.36 23.63 -19.74
C ARG A 228 -20.99 23.14 -19.32
N ALA A 229 -20.06 23.07 -20.27
CA ALA A 229 -18.71 22.57 -20.02
C ALA A 229 -17.86 23.56 -19.19
N THR A 230 -18.23 23.76 -17.94
CA THR A 230 -17.49 24.53 -16.93
C THR A 230 -17.07 23.62 -15.77
N ARG A 231 -15.97 23.95 -15.12
CA ARG A 231 -15.48 23.23 -13.95
C ARG A 231 -16.51 23.29 -12.80
N THR A 232 -17.11 24.46 -12.58
CA THR A 232 -18.16 24.62 -11.55
C THR A 232 -19.32 23.66 -11.74
N ASN A 233 -19.77 23.45 -12.98
CA ASN A 233 -20.83 22.49 -13.26
C ASN A 233 -20.39 21.05 -13.01
N ALA A 234 -19.17 20.70 -13.39
CA ALA A 234 -18.63 19.38 -13.11
C ALA A 234 -18.58 19.10 -11.61
N ASP A 235 -18.06 20.06 -10.82
CA ASP A 235 -18.01 19.96 -9.37
C ASP A 235 -19.40 19.91 -8.74
N SER A 236 -20.35 20.75 -9.20
CA SER A 236 -21.75 20.76 -8.71
C SER A 236 -22.47 19.45 -9.06
N LEU A 237 -22.27 18.89 -10.25
CA LEU A 237 -22.83 17.59 -10.64
C LEU A 237 -22.27 16.46 -9.80
N ARG A 238 -20.97 16.51 -9.49
CA ARG A 238 -20.33 15.56 -8.58
C ARG A 238 -20.99 15.59 -7.20
N GLU A 239 -21.11 16.77 -6.58
CA GLU A 239 -21.73 16.91 -5.26
C GLU A 239 -23.21 16.50 -5.26
N ALA A 240 -23.95 16.85 -6.33
CA ALA A 240 -25.35 16.46 -6.50
C ALA A 240 -25.52 14.93 -6.61
N LEU A 241 -24.64 14.25 -7.35
CA LEU A 241 -24.68 12.80 -7.49
C LEU A 241 -24.30 12.08 -6.20
N TYR A 242 -23.30 12.58 -5.45
CA TYR A 242 -22.98 12.02 -4.14
C TYR A 242 -24.14 12.26 -3.14
N THR A 243 -24.78 13.41 -3.16
CA THR A 243 -26.05 13.62 -2.43
C THR A 243 -27.09 12.58 -2.85
N GLY A 244 -27.28 12.38 -4.16
CA GLY A 244 -28.22 11.41 -4.72
C GLY A 244 -27.84 9.95 -4.49
N SER A 245 -26.64 9.67 -4.00
CA SER A 245 -26.17 8.32 -3.66
C SER A 245 -26.66 7.82 -2.30
N ALA A 246 -27.32 8.68 -1.50
CA ALA A 246 -27.90 8.30 -0.22
C ALA A 246 -28.93 7.17 -0.36
N ALA A 247 -29.12 6.41 0.72
CA ALA A 247 -30.16 5.39 0.79
C ALA A 247 -31.53 6.02 0.49
N GLY A 248 -32.36 5.34 -0.32
CA GLY A 248 -33.66 5.85 -0.72
C GLY A 248 -33.67 6.91 -1.83
N LEU A 249 -32.51 7.45 -2.26
CA LEU A 249 -32.42 8.43 -3.35
C LEU A 249 -31.94 7.87 -4.67
N ARG A 250 -31.10 6.82 -4.64
CA ARG A 250 -30.36 6.25 -5.79
C ARG A 250 -31.26 5.92 -6.98
N HIS A 251 -32.40 5.31 -6.72
CA HIS A 251 -33.34 4.90 -7.74
C HIS A 251 -33.93 6.08 -8.55
N SER A 252 -33.88 7.28 -8.03
CA SER A 252 -34.35 8.49 -8.73
C SER A 252 -33.26 9.13 -9.59
N GLN A 253 -32.02 8.67 -9.52
CA GLN A 253 -30.87 9.30 -10.19
C GLN A 253 -30.49 8.69 -11.55
N LEU A 254 -31.14 7.59 -12.00
CA LEU A 254 -30.74 6.90 -13.24
C LEU A 254 -30.60 7.83 -14.44
N GLY A 255 -31.57 8.78 -14.59
CA GLY A 255 -31.54 9.75 -15.67
C GLY A 255 -30.39 10.77 -15.56
N LEU A 256 -30.02 11.19 -14.35
CA LEU A 256 -28.89 12.08 -14.11
C LEU A 256 -27.58 11.37 -14.37
N VAL A 257 -27.44 10.13 -13.90
CA VAL A 257 -26.27 9.26 -14.17
C VAL A 257 -26.05 9.12 -15.68
N GLN A 258 -27.08 8.78 -16.46
CA GLN A 258 -26.99 8.67 -17.92
C GLN A 258 -26.50 9.96 -18.58
N LYS A 259 -27.06 11.12 -18.17
CA LYS A 259 -26.64 12.42 -18.71
C LYS A 259 -25.17 12.74 -18.41
N VAL A 260 -24.71 12.44 -17.20
CA VAL A 260 -23.31 12.67 -16.82
C VAL A 260 -22.40 11.73 -17.57
N LEU A 261 -22.71 10.43 -17.67
CA LEU A 261 -21.92 9.50 -18.47
C LEU A 261 -21.86 9.89 -19.96
N ALA A 262 -22.92 10.48 -20.51
CA ALA A 262 -22.93 10.99 -21.87
C ALA A 262 -21.96 12.15 -22.11
N THR A 263 -21.55 12.88 -21.05
CA THR A 263 -20.51 13.93 -21.18
C THR A 263 -19.13 13.37 -21.51
N MET A 264 -18.93 12.05 -21.36
CA MET A 264 -17.73 11.31 -21.75
C MET A 264 -17.79 10.81 -23.20
N ASP A 265 -18.84 11.09 -23.95
CA ASP A 265 -18.94 10.71 -25.38
C ASP A 265 -17.99 11.53 -26.25
N ARG A 266 -17.56 10.96 -27.37
CA ARG A 266 -16.64 11.56 -28.34
C ARG A 266 -17.06 12.94 -28.87
N TYR A 267 -18.34 13.27 -28.80
CA TYR A 267 -18.86 14.57 -29.26
C TYR A 267 -18.69 15.70 -28.22
N HIS A 268 -18.29 15.35 -26.99
CA HIS A 268 -18.16 16.28 -25.87
C HIS A 268 -16.68 16.55 -25.53
N THR A 269 -15.89 16.99 -26.51
CA THR A 269 -14.42 17.12 -26.42
C THR A 269 -13.96 17.98 -25.22
N THR A 270 -14.71 19.01 -24.87
CA THR A 270 -14.36 19.89 -23.74
C THR A 270 -14.49 19.14 -22.39
N THR A 271 -15.55 18.35 -22.22
CA THR A 271 -15.84 17.68 -20.95
C THR A 271 -14.98 16.43 -20.76
N TYR A 272 -14.87 15.54 -21.75
CA TYR A 272 -14.13 14.30 -21.56
C TYR A 272 -12.60 14.49 -21.41
N ARG A 273 -12.07 15.68 -21.74
CA ARG A 273 -10.65 16.05 -21.54
C ARG A 273 -10.39 16.79 -20.22
N ASP A 274 -11.44 17.26 -19.57
CA ASP A 274 -11.33 17.98 -18.29
C ASP A 274 -11.44 17.00 -17.10
N PRO A 275 -10.42 16.90 -16.23
CA PRO A 275 -10.44 16.00 -15.07
C PRO A 275 -11.62 16.26 -14.11
N ALA A 276 -12.12 17.50 -14.01
CA ALA A 276 -13.28 17.80 -13.17
C ALA A 276 -14.53 17.02 -13.60
N TRP A 277 -14.73 16.86 -14.92
CA TRP A 277 -15.84 16.06 -15.46
C TRP A 277 -15.64 14.56 -15.25
N GLY A 278 -14.38 14.08 -15.16
CA GLY A 278 -14.08 12.74 -14.66
C GLY A 278 -14.56 12.54 -13.23
N GLY A 279 -14.42 13.57 -12.38
CA GLY A 279 -14.96 13.53 -11.01
C GLY A 279 -16.48 13.41 -10.98
N ALA A 280 -17.21 14.08 -11.89
CA ALA A 280 -18.66 13.91 -12.03
C ALA A 280 -19.02 12.50 -12.54
N ALA A 281 -18.26 11.96 -13.50
CA ALA A 281 -18.43 10.59 -13.97
C ALA A 281 -18.21 9.58 -12.85
N LEU A 282 -17.18 9.76 -12.00
CA LEU A 282 -16.93 8.92 -10.83
C LEU A 282 -18.16 8.90 -9.89
N ALA A 283 -18.72 10.06 -9.57
CA ALA A 283 -19.91 10.14 -8.74
C ALA A 283 -21.12 9.42 -9.38
N ALA A 284 -21.27 9.51 -10.71
CA ALA A 284 -22.31 8.79 -11.44
C ALA A 284 -22.13 7.26 -11.36
N LEU A 285 -20.88 6.77 -11.53
CA LEU A 285 -20.55 5.36 -11.37
C LEU A 285 -20.80 4.90 -9.93
N SER A 286 -20.53 5.77 -8.95
CA SER A 286 -20.73 5.47 -7.52
C SER A 286 -22.21 5.30 -7.15
N VAL A 287 -23.10 6.09 -7.74
CA VAL A 287 -24.56 5.88 -7.58
C VAL A 287 -24.96 4.49 -8.08
N ASN A 288 -24.41 4.06 -9.23
CA ASN A 288 -24.67 2.71 -9.75
C ASN A 288 -24.10 1.62 -8.84
N HIS A 289 -22.85 1.79 -8.43
CA HIS A 289 -22.19 0.86 -7.51
C HIS A 289 -23.04 0.61 -6.26
N LEU A 290 -23.42 1.69 -5.58
CA LEU A 290 -24.21 1.63 -4.35
C LEU A 290 -25.62 1.07 -4.58
N GLY A 291 -26.23 1.42 -5.71
CA GLY A 291 -27.57 0.96 -6.06
C GLY A 291 -27.62 -0.53 -6.42
N VAL A 292 -26.57 -1.06 -7.07
CA VAL A 292 -26.51 -2.47 -7.47
C VAL A 292 -25.96 -3.37 -6.36
N TYR A 293 -25.11 -2.82 -5.46
CA TYR A 293 -24.43 -3.60 -4.45
C TYR A 293 -25.40 -4.42 -3.57
N PRO A 294 -25.30 -5.75 -3.53
CA PRO A 294 -26.30 -6.61 -2.86
C PRO A 294 -26.47 -6.33 -1.38
N GLY A 295 -25.40 -5.89 -0.70
CA GLY A 295 -25.41 -5.55 0.72
C GLY A 295 -26.35 -4.38 1.07
N ASN A 296 -26.56 -3.44 0.14
CA ASN A 296 -27.46 -2.31 0.34
C ASN A 296 -28.95 -2.66 0.17
N ARG A 297 -29.26 -3.83 -0.40
CA ARG A 297 -30.61 -4.34 -0.60
C ARG A 297 -31.56 -3.32 -1.24
N ASP A 298 -31.06 -2.49 -2.18
CA ASP A 298 -31.84 -1.42 -2.83
C ASP A 298 -32.75 -2.00 -3.93
N THR A 299 -33.85 -2.63 -3.52
CA THR A 299 -34.81 -3.27 -4.42
C THR A 299 -35.47 -2.30 -5.40
N ALA A 300 -35.64 -1.04 -5.02
CA ALA A 300 -36.19 0.00 -5.89
C ALA A 300 -35.22 0.28 -7.04
N PHE A 301 -33.94 0.45 -6.76
CA PHE A 301 -32.89 0.62 -7.76
C PHE A 301 -32.78 -0.62 -8.66
N HIS A 302 -32.72 -1.82 -8.10
CA HIS A 302 -32.63 -3.08 -8.85
C HIS A 302 -33.81 -3.21 -9.84
N THR A 303 -35.02 -2.90 -9.39
CA THR A 303 -36.22 -2.98 -10.26
C THR A 303 -36.14 -2.01 -11.43
N LEU A 304 -35.73 -0.76 -11.19
CA LEU A 304 -35.62 0.25 -12.23
C LEU A 304 -34.44 -0.03 -13.18
N ALA A 305 -33.29 -0.41 -12.65
CA ALA A 305 -32.13 -0.76 -13.46
C ALA A 305 -32.41 -1.98 -14.36
N ALA A 306 -33.16 -2.98 -13.86
CA ALA A 306 -33.56 -4.14 -14.65
C ALA A 306 -34.47 -3.78 -15.83
N ARG A 307 -35.35 -2.81 -15.66
CA ARG A 307 -36.30 -2.36 -16.70
C ARG A 307 -35.69 -1.35 -17.67
N ASN A 308 -34.65 -0.64 -17.30
CA ASN A 308 -34.07 0.45 -18.08
C ASN A 308 -32.85 -0.03 -18.90
N THR A 309 -33.12 -0.60 -20.07
CA THR A 309 -32.07 -1.07 -21.00
C THR A 309 -31.15 0.08 -21.44
N ALA A 310 -31.70 1.30 -21.65
CA ALA A 310 -30.91 2.45 -22.05
C ALA A 310 -29.92 2.87 -20.94
N TYR A 311 -30.29 2.73 -19.68
CA TYR A 311 -29.40 2.96 -18.55
C TYR A 311 -28.19 2.01 -18.59
N ARG A 312 -28.42 0.72 -18.72
CA ARG A 312 -27.35 -0.29 -18.81
C ARG A 312 -26.47 -0.09 -20.05
N ALA A 313 -27.10 0.26 -21.19
CA ALA A 313 -26.39 0.52 -22.45
C ALA A 313 -25.41 1.71 -22.35
N ALA A 314 -25.66 2.71 -21.48
CA ALA A 314 -24.76 3.84 -21.25
C ALA A 314 -23.40 3.37 -20.70
N PHE A 315 -23.39 2.38 -19.81
CA PHE A 315 -22.15 1.76 -19.27
C PHE A 315 -21.49 0.86 -20.32
N ARG A 316 -22.27 0.05 -21.00
CA ARG A 316 -21.78 -0.88 -22.05
C ARG A 316 -21.03 -0.15 -23.17
N ALA A 317 -21.47 1.06 -23.53
CA ALA A 317 -20.88 1.84 -24.60
C ALA A 317 -19.40 2.18 -24.41
N PHE A 318 -18.92 2.21 -23.16
CA PHE A 318 -17.53 2.50 -22.85
C PHE A 318 -16.54 1.48 -23.45
N ALA A 319 -16.96 0.25 -23.80
CA ALA A 319 -16.13 -0.68 -24.56
C ALA A 319 -15.65 -0.12 -25.92
N HIS A 320 -16.25 0.97 -26.39
CA HIS A 320 -15.95 1.62 -27.66
C HIS A 320 -15.42 3.07 -27.50
N HIS A 321 -15.26 3.59 -26.26
CA HIS A 321 -14.81 4.96 -26.01
C HIS A 321 -13.29 5.11 -26.15
N THR A 322 -12.73 4.75 -27.29
CA THR A 322 -11.29 4.83 -27.58
C THR A 322 -10.74 6.28 -27.56
N HIS A 323 -11.61 7.28 -27.73
CA HIS A 323 -11.24 8.70 -27.66
C HIS A 323 -10.83 9.18 -26.27
N LEU A 324 -11.11 8.37 -25.23
CA LEU A 324 -10.65 8.63 -23.86
C LEU A 324 -9.18 8.22 -23.64
N LYS A 325 -8.59 7.41 -24.52
CA LYS A 325 -7.18 7.00 -24.39
C LYS A 325 -6.25 8.21 -24.36
N GLY A 326 -5.30 8.19 -23.41
CA GLY A 326 -4.34 9.27 -23.25
C GLY A 326 -4.94 10.58 -22.72
N THR A 327 -6.20 10.58 -22.31
CA THR A 327 -6.81 11.72 -21.62
C THR A 327 -6.77 11.51 -20.10
N PRO A 328 -6.91 12.57 -19.30
CA PRO A 328 -7.02 12.42 -17.83
C PRO A 328 -8.19 11.53 -17.36
N ASN A 329 -9.18 11.29 -18.23
CA ASN A 329 -10.38 10.53 -17.94
C ASN A 329 -10.40 9.12 -18.57
N GLU A 330 -9.26 8.60 -19.05
CA GLU A 330 -9.16 7.25 -19.61
C GLU A 330 -9.64 6.17 -18.63
N TRP A 331 -9.37 6.35 -17.35
CA TRP A 331 -9.77 5.44 -16.28
C TRP A 331 -11.29 5.21 -16.18
N VAL A 332 -12.11 6.17 -16.67
CA VAL A 332 -13.60 6.04 -16.68
C VAL A 332 -14.03 4.84 -17.50
N VAL A 333 -13.29 4.48 -18.55
CA VAL A 333 -13.58 3.29 -19.38
C VAL A 333 -13.54 2.02 -18.51
N ARG A 334 -12.47 1.87 -17.73
CA ARG A 334 -12.27 0.76 -16.82
C ARG A 334 -13.43 0.63 -15.83
N ASP A 335 -13.78 1.74 -15.17
CA ASP A 335 -14.75 1.73 -14.08
C ASP A 335 -16.20 1.62 -14.61
N ALA A 336 -16.51 2.22 -15.74
CA ALA A 336 -17.81 2.04 -16.38
C ALA A 336 -18.06 0.60 -16.81
N LEU A 337 -17.03 -0.11 -17.31
CA LEU A 337 -17.15 -1.53 -17.66
C LEU A 337 -17.17 -2.43 -16.41
N ALA A 338 -16.49 -2.04 -15.32
CA ALA A 338 -16.65 -2.71 -14.04
C ALA A 338 -18.11 -2.60 -13.55
N GLU A 339 -18.70 -1.41 -13.64
CA GLU A 339 -20.09 -1.18 -13.25
C GLU A 339 -21.09 -1.85 -14.22
N TYR A 340 -20.75 -1.98 -15.50
CA TYR A 340 -21.58 -2.77 -16.42
C TYR A 340 -21.68 -4.24 -15.99
N GLY A 341 -20.56 -4.87 -15.72
CA GLY A 341 -20.53 -6.27 -15.24
C GLY A 341 -21.24 -6.44 -13.88
N ARG A 342 -21.22 -5.41 -13.03
CA ARG A 342 -21.89 -5.41 -11.73
C ARG A 342 -23.41 -5.60 -11.83
N PHE A 343 -24.05 -5.20 -12.92
CA PHE A 343 -25.49 -5.46 -13.13
C PHE A 343 -25.85 -6.96 -13.05
N GLY A 344 -24.92 -7.85 -13.30
CA GLY A 344 -25.12 -9.31 -13.13
C GLY A 344 -25.34 -9.74 -11.67
N GLN A 345 -25.09 -8.86 -10.68
CA GLN A 345 -25.45 -9.10 -9.28
C GLN A 345 -26.95 -8.88 -9.00
N ILE A 346 -27.68 -8.30 -9.95
CA ILE A 346 -29.12 -8.27 -9.92
C ILE A 346 -29.62 -9.56 -10.55
N ASP A 347 -30.25 -10.45 -9.78
CA ASP A 347 -30.64 -11.80 -10.21
C ASP A 347 -31.40 -11.80 -11.54
N ALA A 348 -32.32 -10.88 -11.72
CA ALA A 348 -33.11 -10.73 -12.96
C ALA A 348 -32.26 -10.41 -14.20
N LEU A 349 -31.03 -9.93 -14.04
CA LEU A 349 -30.14 -9.52 -15.11
C LEU A 349 -28.97 -10.49 -15.32
N LYS A 350 -28.70 -11.39 -14.40
CA LYS A 350 -27.52 -12.25 -14.46
C LYS A 350 -27.43 -13.04 -15.79
N ALA A 351 -28.55 -13.60 -16.24
CA ALA A 351 -28.60 -14.37 -17.47
C ALA A 351 -28.38 -13.55 -18.75
N GLU A 352 -28.65 -12.23 -18.71
CA GLU A 352 -28.37 -11.28 -19.80
C GLU A 352 -26.94 -10.77 -19.75
N ILE A 353 -26.50 -10.31 -18.57
CA ILE A 353 -25.26 -9.56 -18.41
C ILE A 353 -24.03 -10.47 -18.51
N VAL A 354 -24.05 -11.65 -17.90
CA VAL A 354 -22.83 -12.50 -17.85
C VAL A 354 -22.34 -12.91 -19.23
N PRO A 355 -23.18 -13.43 -20.16
CA PRO A 355 -22.76 -13.72 -21.52
C PRO A 355 -22.32 -12.47 -22.29
N ASP A 356 -22.96 -11.30 -22.06
CA ASP A 356 -22.61 -10.08 -22.76
C ASP A 356 -21.28 -9.49 -22.27
N VAL A 357 -20.94 -9.63 -20.99
CA VAL A 357 -19.59 -9.33 -20.46
C VAL A 357 -18.54 -10.15 -21.20
N GLY A 358 -18.79 -11.42 -21.42
CA GLY A 358 -17.90 -12.28 -22.22
C GLY A 358 -17.78 -11.80 -23.68
N ALA A 359 -18.90 -11.43 -24.30
CA ALA A 359 -18.90 -10.91 -25.67
C ALA A 359 -18.18 -9.55 -25.80
N LEU A 360 -18.09 -8.78 -24.72
CA LEU A 360 -17.35 -7.50 -24.70
C LEU A 360 -15.82 -7.66 -24.61
N LEU A 361 -15.29 -8.83 -24.29
CA LEU A 361 -13.84 -9.05 -24.28
C LEU A 361 -13.21 -8.77 -25.65
N ASP A 362 -13.80 -9.26 -26.74
CA ASP A 362 -13.27 -9.08 -28.10
C ASP A 362 -13.18 -7.60 -28.52
N PRO A 363 -14.26 -6.77 -28.42
CA PRO A 363 -14.13 -5.35 -28.73
C PRO A 363 -13.17 -4.63 -27.77
N VAL A 364 -13.09 -4.99 -26.49
CA VAL A 364 -12.15 -4.39 -25.55
C VAL A 364 -10.71 -4.76 -25.90
N VAL A 365 -10.42 -6.00 -26.26
CA VAL A 365 -9.09 -6.41 -26.76
C VAL A 365 -8.69 -5.59 -27.99
N ARG A 366 -9.58 -5.45 -28.97
CA ARG A 366 -9.31 -4.63 -30.19
C ARG A 366 -9.08 -3.17 -29.89
N ASN A 367 -9.81 -2.61 -28.94
CA ASN A 367 -9.83 -1.19 -28.66
C ASN A 367 -8.77 -0.78 -27.64
N PHE A 368 -8.49 -1.61 -26.62
CA PHE A 368 -7.64 -1.25 -25.49
C PHE A 368 -6.47 -2.22 -25.27
N GLY A 369 -6.51 -3.39 -25.87
CA GLY A 369 -5.51 -4.43 -25.71
C GLY A 369 -5.89 -5.50 -24.68
N GLU A 370 -5.38 -6.69 -24.90
CA GLU A 370 -5.47 -7.77 -23.93
C GLU A 370 -4.63 -7.46 -22.68
N GLY A 371 -5.14 -7.75 -21.48
CA GLY A 371 -4.50 -7.38 -20.23
C GLY A 371 -4.68 -5.93 -19.80
N SER A 372 -5.32 -5.10 -20.64
CA SER A 372 -5.64 -3.72 -20.25
C SER A 372 -6.59 -3.63 -19.06
N ALA A 373 -6.61 -2.47 -18.39
CA ALA A 373 -7.50 -2.24 -17.25
C ALA A 373 -8.99 -2.53 -17.55
N PRO A 374 -9.57 -2.09 -18.68
CA PRO A 374 -10.95 -2.47 -19.05
C PRO A 374 -11.12 -3.99 -19.23
N TRP A 375 -10.16 -4.65 -19.87
CA TRP A 375 -10.18 -6.09 -20.03
C TRP A 375 -10.15 -6.83 -18.69
N ALA A 376 -9.28 -6.40 -17.78
CA ALA A 376 -9.14 -7.01 -16.46
C ALA A 376 -10.44 -6.92 -15.64
N ARG A 377 -11.22 -5.84 -15.78
CA ARG A 377 -12.52 -5.71 -15.11
C ARG A 377 -13.57 -6.67 -15.67
N LEU A 378 -13.62 -6.85 -16.99
CA LEU A 378 -14.53 -7.83 -17.60
C LEU A 378 -14.12 -9.27 -17.23
N ALA A 379 -12.83 -9.58 -17.30
CA ALA A 379 -12.30 -10.88 -16.88
C ALA A 379 -12.61 -11.16 -15.41
N GLY A 380 -12.43 -10.16 -14.53
CA GLY A 380 -12.76 -10.27 -13.12
C GLY A 380 -14.22 -10.61 -12.86
N TRP A 381 -15.17 -10.03 -13.60
CA TRP A 381 -16.59 -10.41 -13.51
C TRP A 381 -16.85 -11.84 -13.98
N LEU A 382 -16.19 -12.28 -15.06
CA LEU A 382 -16.34 -13.66 -15.53
C LEU A 382 -15.79 -14.68 -14.52
N VAL A 383 -14.68 -14.33 -13.86
CA VAL A 383 -14.14 -15.15 -12.76
C VAL A 383 -15.12 -15.17 -11.57
N PHE A 384 -15.61 -14.01 -11.16
CA PHE A 384 -16.57 -13.87 -10.06
C PHE A 384 -17.87 -14.66 -10.30
N TYR A 385 -18.38 -14.66 -11.54
CA TYR A 385 -19.59 -15.41 -11.91
C TYR A 385 -19.32 -16.87 -12.27
N GLU A 386 -18.09 -17.36 -12.12
CA GLU A 386 -17.67 -18.71 -12.51
C GLU A 386 -17.92 -19.03 -14.01
N ALA A 387 -17.86 -17.99 -14.84
CA ALA A 387 -18.15 -18.05 -16.27
C ALA A 387 -16.90 -17.82 -17.16
N CYS A 388 -15.70 -17.90 -16.59
CA CYS A 388 -14.42 -17.54 -17.25
C CYS A 388 -13.91 -18.58 -18.26
N ALA A 389 -14.25 -19.86 -18.10
CA ALA A 389 -13.64 -20.96 -18.86
C ALA A 389 -13.85 -20.88 -20.38
N PRO A 390 -15.05 -20.55 -20.92
CA PRO A 390 -15.24 -20.43 -22.37
C PRO A 390 -14.37 -19.34 -23.02
N TYR A 391 -13.98 -18.34 -22.24
CA TYR A 391 -13.22 -17.16 -22.69
C TYR A 391 -11.73 -17.27 -22.40
N ARG A 392 -11.26 -18.32 -21.70
CA ARG A 392 -9.88 -18.52 -21.28
C ARG A 392 -9.32 -17.35 -20.46
N VAL A 393 -10.13 -16.88 -19.50
CA VAL A 393 -9.80 -15.79 -18.59
C VAL A 393 -9.98 -16.20 -17.12
N CYS A 394 -9.90 -17.49 -16.81
CA CYS A 394 -9.85 -17.95 -15.43
C CYS A 394 -8.53 -17.55 -14.79
N LYS A 395 -8.47 -17.56 -13.45
CA LYS A 395 -7.25 -17.14 -12.71
C LYS A 395 -6.00 -17.82 -13.25
N ASP A 396 -6.02 -19.14 -13.42
CA ASP A 396 -4.87 -19.90 -13.95
C ASP A 396 -4.48 -19.49 -15.37
N ASP A 397 -5.43 -19.09 -16.22
CA ASP A 397 -5.15 -18.62 -17.57
C ASP A 397 -4.44 -17.27 -17.53
N ILE A 398 -4.92 -16.38 -16.66
CA ILE A 398 -4.35 -15.05 -16.44
C ILE A 398 -2.95 -15.19 -15.83
N GLU A 399 -2.78 -16.01 -14.79
CA GLU A 399 -1.48 -16.26 -14.17
C GLU A 399 -0.44 -16.77 -15.15
N ARG A 400 -0.79 -17.77 -15.98
CA ARG A 400 0.14 -18.28 -17.01
C ARG A 400 0.55 -17.22 -18.03
N ARG A 401 -0.29 -16.24 -18.27
CA ARG A 401 -0.04 -15.15 -19.21
C ARG A 401 0.88 -14.09 -18.64
N ILE A 402 0.61 -13.64 -17.42
CA ILE A 402 1.36 -12.54 -16.79
C ILE A 402 2.64 -13.03 -16.09
N PHE A 403 2.70 -14.30 -15.69
CA PHE A 403 3.87 -14.93 -15.06
C PHE A 403 4.35 -16.14 -15.89
N PRO A 404 4.80 -15.95 -17.14
CA PRO A 404 5.26 -17.05 -17.98
C PRO A 404 6.54 -17.70 -17.48
N HIS A 405 7.30 -17.02 -16.60
CA HIS A 405 8.55 -17.50 -16.05
C HIS A 405 8.41 -17.87 -14.57
N ALA A 406 9.00 -18.99 -14.20
CA ALA A 406 9.10 -19.45 -12.81
C ALA A 406 10.57 -19.82 -12.54
N TYR A 407 11.21 -19.07 -11.66
CA TYR A 407 12.59 -19.30 -11.24
C TYR A 407 12.64 -19.92 -9.85
N ARG A 408 13.61 -20.77 -9.60
CA ARG A 408 13.84 -21.41 -8.30
C ARG A 408 15.33 -21.35 -8.00
N TYR A 409 15.67 -20.88 -6.82
CA TYR A 409 17.04 -20.73 -6.33
C TYR A 409 17.20 -21.43 -4.97
N ASP A 410 18.43 -21.81 -4.65
CA ASP A 410 18.77 -22.45 -3.37
C ASP A 410 17.89 -23.66 -3.05
N THR A 411 17.78 -24.59 -4.03
CA THR A 411 16.91 -25.78 -3.95
C THR A 411 15.42 -25.46 -3.69
N GLY A 412 15.02 -24.22 -3.95
CA GLY A 412 13.64 -23.73 -3.82
C GLY A 412 13.37 -22.92 -2.57
N ALA A 413 14.41 -22.49 -1.84
CA ALA A 413 14.26 -21.53 -0.73
C ALA A 413 13.86 -20.13 -1.23
N LEU A 414 14.20 -19.78 -2.48
CA LEU A 414 13.63 -18.61 -3.16
C LEU A 414 12.93 -19.05 -4.45
N LYS A 415 11.69 -18.67 -4.60
CA LYS A 415 10.86 -18.94 -5.78
C LYS A 415 10.38 -17.61 -6.33
N VAL A 416 10.50 -17.40 -7.65
CA VAL A 416 10.05 -16.16 -8.31
C VAL A 416 9.14 -16.51 -9.47
N ARG A 417 7.96 -15.90 -9.51
CA ARG A 417 7.00 -15.97 -10.63
C ARG A 417 6.91 -14.59 -11.26
N THR A 418 7.17 -14.46 -12.57
CA THR A 418 7.27 -13.15 -13.20
C THR A 418 7.11 -13.17 -14.71
N GLY A 419 6.84 -12.00 -15.29
CA GLY A 419 6.98 -11.72 -16.72
C GLY A 419 8.33 -11.13 -17.11
N LEU A 420 9.24 -10.90 -16.14
CA LEU A 420 10.54 -10.28 -16.38
C LEU A 420 11.61 -11.30 -16.74
N ASP A 421 12.70 -10.80 -17.27
CA ASP A 421 13.85 -11.60 -17.71
C ASP A 421 14.68 -12.15 -16.52
N THR A 422 15.52 -13.13 -16.84
CA THR A 422 16.41 -13.77 -15.87
C THR A 422 17.41 -12.79 -15.27
N ALA A 423 17.89 -11.80 -16.01
CA ALA A 423 18.91 -10.86 -15.54
C ALA A 423 18.37 -10.01 -14.38
N THR A 424 17.14 -9.52 -14.50
CA THR A 424 16.45 -8.78 -13.42
C THR A 424 16.30 -9.65 -12.17
N VAL A 425 15.84 -10.89 -12.34
CA VAL A 425 15.62 -11.80 -11.21
C VAL A 425 16.94 -12.24 -10.57
N ASP A 426 17.99 -12.49 -11.37
CA ASP A 426 19.31 -12.79 -10.87
C ASP A 426 19.91 -11.64 -10.05
N GLN A 427 19.71 -10.39 -10.49
CA GLN A 427 20.14 -9.22 -9.73
C GLN A 427 19.52 -9.20 -8.33
N LEU A 428 18.22 -9.44 -8.22
CA LEU A 428 17.52 -9.52 -6.93
C LEU A 428 18.01 -10.69 -6.09
N TYR A 429 18.25 -11.83 -6.72
CA TYR A 429 18.82 -13.00 -6.04
C TYR A 429 20.19 -12.72 -5.41
N TYR A 430 21.11 -12.10 -6.17
CA TYR A 430 22.43 -11.73 -5.62
C TYR A 430 22.32 -10.61 -4.57
N ALA A 431 21.38 -9.69 -4.72
CA ALA A 431 21.09 -8.69 -3.70
C ALA A 431 20.65 -9.33 -2.37
N SER A 432 19.78 -10.37 -2.42
CA SER A 432 19.35 -11.09 -1.23
C SER A 432 20.53 -11.75 -0.47
N LYS A 433 21.58 -12.16 -1.17
CA LYS A 433 22.76 -12.77 -0.55
C LYS A 433 23.58 -11.76 0.26
N GLN A 434 23.71 -10.53 -0.23
CA GLN A 434 24.33 -9.43 0.50
C GLN A 434 23.55 -9.11 1.77
N VAL A 435 22.24 -8.93 1.65
CA VAL A 435 21.34 -8.66 2.79
C VAL A 435 21.43 -9.79 3.82
N LYS A 436 21.30 -11.04 3.39
CA LYS A 436 21.36 -12.22 4.28
C LYS A 436 22.68 -12.29 5.06
N ALA A 437 23.80 -12.09 4.40
CA ALA A 437 25.11 -12.18 5.05
C ALA A 437 25.28 -11.10 6.14
N GLN A 438 24.94 -9.84 5.84
CA GLN A 438 25.04 -8.75 6.82
C GLN A 438 24.03 -8.92 7.95
N PHE A 439 22.82 -9.38 7.66
CA PHE A 439 21.81 -9.70 8.66
C PHE A 439 22.32 -10.74 9.68
N HIS A 440 22.86 -11.86 9.20
CA HIS A 440 23.38 -12.90 10.08
C HIS A 440 24.63 -12.48 10.86
N ARG A 441 25.45 -11.53 10.36
CA ARG A 441 26.55 -10.93 11.13
C ARG A 441 26.03 -10.20 12.38
N VAL A 442 24.96 -9.39 12.22
CA VAL A 442 24.34 -8.70 13.35
C VAL A 442 23.67 -9.71 14.29
N LEU A 443 22.90 -10.64 13.74
CA LEU A 443 22.20 -11.65 14.52
C LEU A 443 23.13 -12.59 15.28
N GLY A 444 24.35 -12.82 14.76
CA GLY A 444 25.34 -13.75 15.31
C GLY A 444 24.94 -15.23 15.17
N SER A 445 23.92 -15.54 14.37
CA SER A 445 23.37 -16.89 14.19
C SER A 445 22.72 -17.03 12.82
N GLU A 446 22.78 -18.24 12.25
CA GLU A 446 22.05 -18.64 11.05
C GLU A 446 20.92 -19.63 11.36
N ALA A 447 20.70 -19.95 12.64
CA ALA A 447 19.64 -20.86 13.04
C ALA A 447 18.28 -20.15 13.00
N PRO A 448 17.28 -20.70 12.31
CA PRO A 448 15.93 -20.16 12.34
C PRO A 448 15.32 -20.27 13.73
N LEU A 449 14.25 -19.51 13.97
CA LEU A 449 13.47 -19.61 15.20
C LEU A 449 12.82 -20.99 15.33
N ALA A 450 12.64 -21.45 16.56
CA ALA A 450 11.99 -22.72 16.82
C ALA A 450 10.53 -22.64 16.34
N GLY A 451 10.11 -23.60 15.52
CA GLY A 451 8.75 -23.64 14.97
C GLY A 451 8.55 -22.83 13.68
N ASP A 452 9.58 -22.16 13.16
CA ASP A 452 9.50 -21.50 11.85
C ASP A 452 9.10 -22.48 10.75
N THR A 453 8.06 -22.15 10.00
CA THR A 453 7.56 -22.91 8.85
C THR A 453 7.87 -22.25 7.51
N ASN A 454 8.35 -21.00 7.51
CA ASN A 454 8.62 -20.21 6.31
C ASN A 454 10.00 -20.52 5.71
N THR A 455 10.22 -21.78 5.32
CA THR A 455 11.51 -22.24 4.78
C THR A 455 11.80 -21.73 3.37
N ALA A 456 10.84 -21.11 2.71
CA ALA A 456 10.98 -20.57 1.36
C ALA A 456 10.22 -19.24 1.22
N LEU A 457 10.85 -18.27 0.56
CA LEU A 457 10.22 -17.04 0.10
C LEU A 457 9.69 -17.21 -1.33
N THR A 458 8.45 -16.85 -1.55
CA THR A 458 7.86 -16.73 -2.89
C THR A 458 7.76 -15.26 -3.26
N VAL A 459 8.28 -14.88 -4.43
CA VAL A 459 8.16 -13.52 -5.00
C VAL A 459 7.25 -13.60 -6.22
N VAL A 460 6.18 -12.83 -6.21
CA VAL A 460 5.27 -12.66 -7.36
C VAL A 460 5.51 -11.26 -7.92
N LEU A 461 6.25 -11.19 -9.01
CA LEU A 461 6.80 -9.96 -9.56
C LEU A 461 6.12 -9.63 -10.90
N TYR A 462 5.23 -8.64 -10.88
CA TYR A 462 4.54 -8.15 -12.07
C TYR A 462 5.49 -7.36 -12.97
N ALA A 463 5.29 -7.44 -14.29
CA ALA A 463 6.16 -6.79 -15.26
C ALA A 463 6.03 -5.25 -15.26
N SER A 464 4.94 -4.72 -14.71
CA SER A 464 4.70 -3.27 -14.60
C SER A 464 3.73 -2.95 -13.47
N ARG A 465 3.70 -1.68 -13.05
CA ARG A 465 2.68 -1.16 -12.13
C ARG A 465 1.26 -1.39 -12.67
N ALA A 466 1.06 -1.17 -13.97
CA ALA A 466 -0.24 -1.38 -14.60
C ALA A 466 -0.69 -2.85 -14.53
N ASP A 467 0.23 -3.80 -14.72
CA ASP A 467 -0.10 -5.23 -14.55
C ASP A 467 -0.46 -5.55 -13.10
N TYR A 468 0.26 -4.97 -12.14
CA TYR A 468 -0.04 -5.11 -10.71
C TYR A 468 -1.44 -4.58 -10.40
N GLU A 469 -1.73 -3.32 -10.73
CA GLU A 469 -3.02 -2.69 -10.46
C GLU A 469 -4.21 -3.37 -11.18
N ASN A 470 -3.97 -3.92 -12.37
CA ASN A 470 -5.03 -4.57 -13.15
C ASN A 470 -5.32 -6.00 -12.70
N HIS A 471 -4.29 -6.77 -12.34
CA HIS A 471 -4.43 -8.22 -12.18
C HIS A 471 -4.31 -8.68 -10.72
N HIS A 472 -3.58 -7.97 -9.87
CA HIS A 472 -3.41 -8.38 -8.48
C HIS A 472 -4.75 -8.49 -7.73
N PRO A 473 -5.65 -7.50 -7.78
CA PRO A 473 -6.97 -7.62 -7.15
C PRO A 473 -7.81 -8.77 -7.72
N LEU A 474 -7.69 -9.05 -9.01
CA LEU A 474 -8.40 -10.15 -9.65
C LEU A 474 -7.90 -11.51 -9.18
N LEU A 475 -6.59 -11.66 -9.02
CA LEU A 475 -5.96 -12.93 -8.66
C LEU A 475 -6.04 -13.21 -7.16
N THR A 476 -5.86 -12.19 -6.33
CA THR A 476 -5.71 -12.33 -4.88
C THR A 476 -6.88 -11.78 -4.07
N GLY A 477 -7.67 -10.85 -4.63
CA GLY A 477 -8.69 -10.08 -3.90
C GLY A 477 -8.13 -8.91 -3.10
N MET A 478 -6.80 -8.77 -3.00
CA MET A 478 -6.13 -7.66 -2.30
C MET A 478 -6.09 -6.41 -3.16
N ASP A 479 -6.06 -5.26 -2.52
CA ASP A 479 -5.97 -3.99 -3.21
C ASP A 479 -4.50 -3.63 -3.56
N THR A 480 -4.28 -2.56 -4.33
CA THR A 480 -2.98 -2.16 -4.88
C THR A 480 -2.61 -0.72 -4.52
N ASP A 481 -3.19 -0.18 -3.46
CA ASP A 481 -2.84 1.14 -2.94
C ASP A 481 -1.46 1.16 -2.23
N ASN A 482 -0.56 0.27 -2.66
CA ASN A 482 0.76 0.05 -2.09
C ASN A 482 1.80 -0.16 -3.20
N GLY A 483 3.07 -0.11 -2.85
CA GLY A 483 4.16 -0.38 -3.77
C GLY A 483 4.56 -1.85 -3.86
N GLY A 484 4.11 -2.64 -2.91
CA GLY A 484 4.32 -4.06 -2.77
C GLY A 484 3.78 -4.50 -1.42
N ILE A 485 3.59 -5.79 -1.23
CA ILE A 485 3.04 -6.35 -0.02
C ILE A 485 3.74 -7.67 0.30
N TYR A 486 4.30 -7.79 1.50
CA TYR A 486 4.79 -9.04 2.04
C TYR A 486 3.76 -9.66 2.96
N ILE A 487 3.45 -10.92 2.73
CA ILE A 487 2.57 -11.72 3.56
C ILE A 487 3.42 -12.77 4.26
N GLU A 488 3.54 -12.66 5.57
CA GLU A 488 4.46 -13.49 6.35
C GLU A 488 4.01 -14.96 6.40
N ARG A 489 2.73 -15.22 6.60
CA ARG A 489 2.21 -16.60 6.58
C ARG A 489 2.26 -17.16 5.16
N GLY A 490 3.16 -18.12 4.95
CA GLY A 490 3.46 -18.63 3.62
C GLY A 490 4.51 -17.83 2.85
N ALA A 491 5.13 -16.83 3.49
CA ALA A 491 6.25 -16.02 3.01
C ALA A 491 6.12 -15.65 1.53
N THR A 492 5.15 -14.82 1.19
CA THR A 492 4.92 -14.37 -0.19
C THR A 492 5.04 -12.85 -0.31
N PHE A 493 5.87 -12.39 -1.22
CA PHE A 493 6.05 -10.98 -1.54
C PHE A 493 5.49 -10.69 -2.94
N TYR A 494 4.56 -9.74 -3.03
CA TYR A 494 3.97 -9.25 -4.28
C TYR A 494 4.47 -7.85 -4.57
N THR A 495 4.97 -7.61 -5.78
CA THR A 495 5.39 -6.28 -6.24
C THR A 495 5.47 -6.22 -7.76
N TYR A 496 5.98 -5.12 -8.31
CA TYR A 496 6.09 -4.87 -9.75
C TYR A 496 7.40 -4.20 -10.14
N GLN A 497 7.81 -4.34 -11.42
CA GLN A 497 8.91 -3.58 -11.98
C GLN A 497 8.60 -2.09 -11.97
N ARG A 498 9.52 -1.29 -11.43
CA ARG A 498 9.31 0.12 -11.12
C ARG A 498 10.10 1.04 -12.04
N ARG A 499 9.48 2.11 -12.46
CA ARG A 499 10.15 3.25 -13.09
C ARG A 499 10.32 4.34 -12.05
N VAL A 500 11.56 4.73 -11.77
CA VAL A 500 11.86 5.85 -10.88
C VAL A 500 12.07 7.09 -11.73
N PRO A 501 11.41 8.22 -11.45
CA PRO A 501 10.48 8.54 -10.37
C PRO A 501 8.99 8.33 -10.68
N GLN A 502 8.59 7.75 -11.79
CA GLN A 502 7.20 7.75 -12.27
C GLN A 502 6.27 6.86 -11.43
N ASP A 503 6.74 5.68 -11.06
CA ASP A 503 5.94 4.70 -10.32
C ASP A 503 6.26 4.71 -8.81
N SER A 504 7.50 5.04 -8.43
CA SER A 504 7.98 5.00 -7.06
C SER A 504 9.22 5.87 -6.85
N SER A 505 9.51 6.21 -5.59
CA SER A 505 10.80 6.80 -5.20
C SER A 505 11.91 5.76 -5.06
N LEU A 506 11.55 4.49 -4.86
CA LEU A 506 12.46 3.37 -4.69
C LEU A 506 12.60 2.57 -5.97
N THR A 507 13.79 2.07 -6.24
CA THR A 507 14.02 1.05 -7.28
C THR A 507 13.40 -0.28 -6.87
N LEU A 508 13.24 -1.21 -7.81
CA LEU A 508 12.78 -2.56 -7.50
C LEU A 508 13.75 -3.27 -6.54
N GLU A 509 15.05 -3.07 -6.71
CA GLU A 509 16.06 -3.69 -5.83
C GLU A 509 15.99 -3.12 -4.41
N GLU A 510 15.84 -1.80 -4.23
CA GLU A 510 15.69 -1.20 -2.90
C GLU A 510 14.49 -1.77 -2.16
N LEU A 511 13.33 -1.85 -2.82
CA LEU A 511 12.15 -2.44 -2.22
C LEU A 511 12.34 -3.93 -1.93
N PHE A 512 12.85 -4.70 -2.89
CA PHE A 512 13.06 -6.14 -2.69
C PHE A 512 13.98 -6.43 -1.51
N ARG A 513 15.04 -5.64 -1.32
CA ARG A 513 15.95 -5.78 -0.17
C ARG A 513 15.23 -5.50 1.14
N HIS A 514 14.37 -4.47 1.18
CA HIS A 514 13.52 -4.12 2.32
C HIS A 514 12.60 -5.31 2.69
N GLU A 515 11.80 -5.79 1.75
CA GLU A 515 10.86 -6.90 1.99
C GLU A 515 11.56 -8.22 2.33
N TYR A 516 12.74 -8.42 1.79
CA TYR A 516 13.55 -9.58 2.12
C TYR A 516 13.99 -9.56 3.60
N VAL A 517 14.19 -8.38 4.18
CA VAL A 517 14.50 -8.26 5.62
C VAL A 517 13.30 -8.62 6.48
N HIS A 518 12.08 -8.26 6.10
CA HIS A 518 10.88 -8.73 6.81
C HIS A 518 10.81 -10.26 6.84
N TYR A 519 11.08 -10.91 5.70
CA TYR A 519 11.20 -12.36 5.66
C TYR A 519 12.29 -12.89 6.60
N LEU A 520 13.45 -12.23 6.67
CA LEU A 520 14.52 -12.62 7.59
C LEU A 520 14.15 -12.38 9.06
N ASN A 521 13.53 -11.24 9.38
CA ASN A 521 13.07 -10.92 10.72
C ASN A 521 12.05 -11.96 11.22
N GLY A 522 11.00 -12.26 10.47
CA GLY A 522 10.00 -13.24 10.86
C GLY A 522 10.57 -14.66 11.01
N ARG A 523 11.56 -15.01 10.18
CA ARG A 523 12.18 -16.34 10.24
C ARG A 523 13.24 -16.50 11.33
N PHE A 524 14.03 -15.46 11.59
CA PHE A 524 15.25 -15.58 12.40
C PHE A 524 15.25 -14.72 13.66
N ALA A 525 14.40 -13.70 13.79
CA ALA A 525 14.51 -12.72 14.84
C ALA A 525 13.25 -12.60 15.71
N VAL A 526 12.06 -12.44 15.15
CA VAL A 526 10.82 -12.14 15.87
C VAL A 526 9.92 -13.36 15.94
N PRO A 527 9.64 -13.91 17.15
CA PRO A 527 8.73 -15.05 17.30
C PRO A 527 7.27 -14.69 16.97
N GLY A 528 6.57 -15.62 16.34
CA GLY A 528 5.17 -15.46 15.96
C GLY A 528 5.00 -14.95 14.52
N TYR A 529 3.79 -14.48 14.20
CA TYR A 529 3.49 -13.89 12.91
C TYR A 529 3.13 -12.42 13.07
N PHE A 530 3.40 -11.63 12.04
CA PHE A 530 3.06 -10.20 12.01
C PHE A 530 1.58 -9.98 12.38
N GLY A 531 1.35 -9.04 13.29
CA GLY A 531 0.02 -8.71 13.80
C GLY A 531 -0.49 -9.64 14.90
N GLU A 532 0.22 -10.73 15.23
CA GLU A 532 -0.18 -11.67 16.28
C GLU A 532 0.75 -11.63 17.50
N GLY A 533 0.18 -11.97 18.65
CA GLY A 533 0.93 -12.17 19.88
C GLY A 533 1.49 -10.89 20.51
N PRO A 534 2.37 -11.03 21.54
CA PRO A 534 2.82 -9.89 22.33
C PRO A 534 3.78 -8.95 21.58
N TRP A 535 4.45 -9.41 20.55
CA TRP A 535 5.43 -8.61 19.80
C TRP A 535 4.79 -7.49 18.97
N TYR A 536 3.55 -7.69 18.50
CA TYR A 536 2.84 -6.75 17.63
C TYR A 536 1.76 -5.94 18.33
N GLN A 537 1.65 -6.08 19.69
CA GLN A 537 0.74 -5.26 20.48
C GLN A 537 1.29 -3.83 20.60
N ASP A 538 0.39 -2.84 20.48
CA ASP A 538 0.69 -1.43 20.67
C ASP A 538 1.87 -0.94 19.77
N ASP A 539 1.93 -1.44 18.55
CA ASP A 539 2.98 -1.13 17.56
C ASP A 539 4.42 -1.32 18.08
N ARG A 540 4.61 -2.24 19.04
CA ARG A 540 5.89 -2.45 19.77
C ARG A 540 7.09 -2.60 18.85
N THR A 541 6.97 -3.38 17.76
CA THR A 541 8.07 -3.69 16.85
C THR A 541 8.12 -2.80 15.61
N THR A 542 7.19 -1.86 15.44
CA THR A 542 7.04 -1.06 14.22
C THR A 542 8.35 -0.38 13.79
N ALA A 543 8.98 0.39 14.70
CA ALA A 543 10.24 1.06 14.38
C ALA A 543 11.41 0.08 14.13
N MET A 544 11.43 -1.06 14.84
CA MET A 544 12.44 -2.09 14.63
C MET A 544 12.25 -2.77 13.28
N ASP A 545 11.04 -3.18 12.96
CA ASP A 545 10.74 -3.97 11.77
C ASP A 545 10.99 -3.16 10.50
N GLU A 546 10.39 -1.98 10.40
CA GLU A 546 10.58 -1.08 9.25
C GLU A 546 11.99 -0.46 9.22
N GLY A 547 12.50 -0.06 10.38
CA GLY A 547 13.82 0.57 10.46
C GLY A 547 14.96 -0.38 10.13
N THR A 548 14.89 -1.66 10.54
CA THR A 548 15.89 -2.65 10.15
C THR A 548 15.76 -3.06 8.69
N ALA A 549 14.53 -3.09 8.14
CA ALA A 549 14.29 -3.31 6.72
C ALA A 549 14.95 -2.20 5.87
N GLU A 550 14.73 -0.95 6.26
CA GLU A 550 15.38 0.21 5.64
C GLU A 550 16.91 0.17 5.79
N PHE A 551 17.42 -0.20 6.94
CA PHE A 551 18.83 -0.30 7.22
C PHE A 551 19.51 -1.39 6.37
N PHE A 552 19.06 -2.65 6.48
CA PHE A 552 19.68 -3.76 5.77
C PHE A 552 19.51 -3.70 4.25
N ALA A 553 18.55 -2.93 3.73
CA ALA A 553 18.48 -2.66 2.30
C ALA A 553 19.77 -1.99 1.77
N GLY A 554 20.55 -1.35 2.65
CA GLY A 554 21.89 -0.83 2.36
C GLY A 554 23.02 -1.86 2.42
N ALA A 555 22.74 -3.15 2.65
CA ALA A 555 23.77 -4.17 2.78
C ALA A 555 24.67 -4.25 1.55
N THR A 556 25.97 -4.35 1.78
CA THR A 556 27.00 -4.55 0.76
C THR A 556 27.64 -5.92 0.91
N ARG A 557 28.45 -6.31 -0.05
CA ARG A 557 29.20 -7.57 0.00
C ARG A 557 30.32 -7.54 1.06
N ASP A 558 31.13 -6.47 1.05
CA ASP A 558 32.43 -6.39 1.71
C ASP A 558 32.68 -5.05 2.46
N ASP A 559 31.67 -4.22 2.60
CA ASP A 559 31.74 -2.93 3.31
C ASP A 559 30.53 -2.75 4.27
N GLY A 560 30.14 -3.85 4.90
CA GLY A 560 29.05 -3.84 5.87
C GLY A 560 27.71 -3.39 5.31
N VAL A 561 27.06 -2.44 5.98
CA VAL A 561 25.79 -1.87 5.57
C VAL A 561 25.97 -0.36 5.35
N ALA A 562 25.86 0.07 4.11
CA ALA A 562 26.02 1.46 3.71
C ALA A 562 24.73 2.25 3.90
N VAL A 563 24.87 3.54 4.24
CA VAL A 563 23.70 4.44 4.37
C VAL A 563 23.13 4.75 2.99
N ARG A 564 21.84 4.53 2.82
CA ARG A 564 21.18 4.77 1.53
C ARG A 564 20.85 6.26 1.34
N ARG A 565 21.12 6.73 0.13
CA ARG A 565 20.82 8.10 -0.32
C ARG A 565 19.34 8.47 -0.15
N SER A 566 18.45 7.52 -0.47
CA SER A 566 16.99 7.72 -0.39
C SER A 566 16.53 8.09 1.03
N LEU A 567 17.09 7.47 2.07
CA LEU A 567 16.73 7.75 3.46
C LEU A 567 17.12 9.17 3.86
N VAL A 568 18.35 9.58 3.57
CA VAL A 568 18.85 10.90 3.95
C VAL A 568 18.13 12.01 3.18
N ARG A 569 17.81 11.78 1.90
CA ARG A 569 16.98 12.73 1.13
C ARG A 569 15.56 12.89 1.71
N SER A 570 14.97 11.82 2.25
CA SER A 570 13.69 11.91 2.94
C SER A 570 13.79 12.72 4.24
N VAL A 571 14.86 12.56 5.02
CA VAL A 571 15.11 13.39 6.23
C VAL A 571 15.29 14.87 5.84
N ILE A 572 16.03 15.17 4.77
CA ILE A 572 16.19 16.55 4.27
C ILE A 572 14.83 17.13 3.87
N ALA A 573 14.00 16.36 3.16
CA ALA A 573 12.67 16.79 2.73
C ALA A 573 11.72 17.03 3.92
N ASP A 574 11.79 16.18 4.94
CA ASP A 574 10.97 16.29 6.15
C ASP A 574 11.28 17.56 6.96
N THR A 575 12.51 18.03 6.92
CA THR A 575 12.96 19.21 7.67
C THR A 575 13.06 20.48 6.81
N ALA A 576 12.65 20.42 5.54
CA ALA A 576 12.82 21.53 4.60
C ALA A 576 12.02 22.80 4.95
N ASP A 577 10.93 22.65 5.69
CA ASP A 577 10.08 23.75 6.18
C ASP A 577 10.50 24.29 7.56
N GLY A 578 11.59 23.77 8.13
CA GLY A 578 12.06 24.08 9.47
C GLY A 578 11.45 23.22 10.58
N SER A 579 10.70 22.17 10.23
CA SER A 579 10.20 21.20 11.20
C SER A 579 11.35 20.48 11.92
N PRO A 580 11.21 20.15 13.22
CA PRO A 580 12.23 19.43 13.96
C PRO A 580 12.36 17.98 13.43
N ARG A 581 13.58 17.45 13.52
CA ARG A 581 13.84 16.02 13.33
C ARG A 581 13.11 15.19 14.39
N MET A 582 12.81 13.94 14.07
CA MET A 582 12.35 13.00 15.10
C MET A 582 13.49 12.71 16.08
N SER A 583 13.16 12.75 17.36
CA SER A 583 14.07 12.29 18.42
C SER A 583 14.18 10.76 18.42
N VAL A 584 15.23 10.23 19.09
CA VAL A 584 15.40 8.78 19.25
C VAL A 584 14.22 8.16 20.00
N ASP A 585 13.66 8.89 20.98
CA ASP A 585 12.48 8.43 21.72
C ASP A 585 11.25 8.33 20.80
N GLU A 586 10.94 9.39 20.05
CA GLU A 586 9.82 9.41 19.09
C GLU A 586 9.95 8.31 18.04
N LEU A 587 11.12 8.14 17.45
CA LEU A 587 11.31 7.14 16.39
C LEU A 587 11.21 5.70 16.92
N LEU A 588 11.73 5.39 18.12
CA LEU A 588 11.67 4.04 18.68
C LEU A 588 10.26 3.65 19.17
N HIS A 589 9.40 4.64 19.42
CA HIS A 589 8.00 4.46 19.80
C HIS A 589 7.02 4.86 18.68
N ALA A 590 7.51 5.00 17.45
CA ALA A 590 6.69 5.35 16.29
C ALA A 590 5.63 4.29 16.00
N THR A 591 4.47 4.76 15.50
CA THR A 591 3.33 3.92 15.14
C THR A 591 2.89 4.15 13.70
N TYR A 592 2.28 3.14 13.07
CA TYR A 592 1.72 3.31 11.72
C TYR A 592 0.59 4.35 11.68
N ALA A 593 -0.21 4.44 12.74
CA ALA A 593 -1.36 5.33 12.81
C ALA A 593 -0.97 6.79 13.07
N GLY A 594 0.07 7.02 13.90
CA GLY A 594 0.49 8.36 14.34
C GLY A 594 1.44 9.04 13.35
N ASP A 595 2.46 8.32 12.94
CA ASP A 595 3.62 8.90 12.26
C ASP A 595 3.64 8.61 10.74
N GLY A 596 2.72 7.77 10.28
CA GLY A 596 2.65 7.38 8.87
C GLY A 596 3.96 6.76 8.40
N PHE A 597 4.55 7.31 7.33
CA PHE A 597 5.85 6.87 6.79
C PHE A 597 7.05 7.73 7.21
N ARG A 598 6.81 8.75 8.04
CA ARG A 598 7.86 9.68 8.45
C ARG A 598 9.01 8.98 9.15
N PHE A 599 8.68 8.07 10.09
CA PHE A 599 9.68 7.38 10.92
C PHE A 599 10.58 6.42 10.14
N TYR A 600 10.17 5.91 8.97
CA TYR A 600 10.96 4.94 8.19
C TYR A 600 12.39 5.41 7.93
N SER A 601 12.54 6.64 7.43
CA SER A 601 13.83 7.21 7.11
C SER A 601 14.68 7.48 8.35
N TYR A 602 14.05 7.94 9.43
CA TYR A 602 14.73 8.15 10.70
C TYR A 602 15.15 6.84 11.35
N ALA A 603 14.29 5.83 11.39
CA ALA A 603 14.61 4.52 11.95
C ALA A 603 15.72 3.83 11.13
N GLY A 604 15.65 3.84 9.80
CA GLY A 604 16.70 3.28 8.94
C GLY A 604 18.05 3.96 9.13
N THR A 605 18.09 5.28 9.23
CA THR A 605 19.32 6.02 9.52
C THR A 605 19.81 5.86 10.96
N PHE A 606 18.90 5.68 11.93
CA PHE A 606 19.26 5.39 13.32
C PHE A 606 19.92 4.01 13.45
N PHE A 607 19.36 2.97 12.83
CA PHE A 607 20.00 1.66 12.81
C PHE A 607 21.35 1.68 12.05
N SER A 608 21.48 2.53 11.04
CA SER A 608 22.77 2.78 10.39
C SER A 608 23.77 3.43 11.36
N TYR A 609 23.33 4.39 12.18
CA TYR A 609 24.12 4.99 13.24
C TYR A 609 24.55 3.94 14.28
N LEU A 610 23.60 3.12 14.75
CA LEU A 610 23.94 2.04 15.70
C LEU A 610 24.98 1.08 15.12
N TRP A 611 24.83 0.67 13.87
CA TRP A 611 25.77 -0.19 13.18
C TRP A 611 27.17 0.43 13.14
N THR A 612 27.27 1.72 12.81
CA THR A 612 28.54 2.42 12.65
C THR A 612 29.20 2.69 14.00
N GLU A 613 28.45 3.10 15.01
CA GLU A 613 29.00 3.60 16.28
C GLU A 613 28.76 2.67 17.47
N ARG A 614 27.66 1.93 17.49
CA ARG A 614 27.18 1.14 18.63
C ARG A 614 26.63 -0.23 18.22
N PRO A 615 27.36 -1.05 17.45
CA PRO A 615 26.86 -2.33 16.95
C PRO A 615 26.42 -3.30 18.07
N ALA A 616 26.98 -3.18 19.28
CA ALA A 616 26.57 -3.98 20.43
C ALA A 616 25.13 -3.71 20.86
N LEU A 617 24.63 -2.45 20.73
CA LEU A 617 23.21 -2.12 21.04
C LEU A 617 22.25 -2.74 20.03
N LEU A 618 22.65 -2.77 18.75
CA LEU A 618 21.86 -3.43 17.71
C LEU A 618 21.80 -4.96 17.94
N ARG A 619 22.91 -5.57 18.31
CA ARG A 619 22.96 -7.00 18.67
C ARG A 619 22.19 -7.30 19.96
N GLU A 620 22.17 -6.38 20.92
CA GLU A 620 21.37 -6.49 22.15
C GLU A 620 19.87 -6.56 21.82
N MET A 621 19.40 -5.70 20.93
CA MET A 621 18.03 -5.72 20.43
C MET A 621 17.64 -7.12 19.89
N TYR A 622 18.44 -7.65 18.96
CA TYR A 622 18.18 -8.97 18.37
C TYR A 622 18.27 -10.12 19.40
N ARG A 623 19.08 -9.98 20.44
CA ARG A 623 19.08 -10.98 21.53
C ARG A 623 17.77 -11.00 22.32
N HIS A 624 17.19 -9.82 22.60
CA HIS A 624 15.89 -9.74 23.27
C HIS A 624 14.78 -10.34 22.41
N LEU A 625 14.74 -10.02 21.13
CA LEU A 625 13.79 -10.58 20.17
C LEU A 625 13.89 -12.13 20.14
N ARG A 626 15.08 -12.67 19.93
CA ARG A 626 15.30 -14.13 19.85
C ARG A 626 15.10 -14.87 21.17
N ALA A 627 15.27 -14.19 22.31
CA ALA A 627 14.99 -14.75 23.63
C ALA A 627 13.47 -14.74 23.97
N ASP A 628 12.63 -14.21 23.07
CA ASP A 628 11.20 -14.02 23.26
C ASP A 628 10.89 -13.20 24.53
N ASP A 629 11.64 -12.11 24.74
CA ASP A 629 11.54 -11.23 25.91
C ASP A 629 11.07 -9.80 25.51
N PRO A 630 9.75 -9.59 25.31
CA PRO A 630 9.20 -8.28 24.97
C PRO A 630 9.48 -7.21 26.04
N ALA A 631 9.54 -7.60 27.33
CA ALA A 631 9.79 -6.65 28.40
C ALA A 631 11.23 -6.10 28.37
N ALA A 632 12.21 -6.96 28.09
CA ALA A 632 13.60 -6.53 27.92
C ALA A 632 13.77 -5.66 26.65
N PHE A 633 13.02 -5.95 25.59
CA PHE A 633 12.99 -5.12 24.39
C PHE A 633 12.38 -3.73 24.67
N ASP A 634 11.26 -3.65 25.38
CA ASP A 634 10.68 -2.38 25.80
C ASP A 634 11.65 -1.56 26.68
N ALA A 635 12.29 -2.22 27.65
CA ALA A 635 13.31 -1.58 28.49
C ALA A 635 14.51 -1.08 27.68
N TRP A 636 14.90 -1.80 26.61
CA TRP A 636 15.93 -1.36 25.66
C TRP A 636 15.51 -0.09 24.91
N ARG A 637 14.30 -0.05 24.33
CA ARG A 637 13.75 1.15 23.64
C ARG A 637 13.72 2.36 24.56
N ASP A 638 13.12 2.20 25.74
CA ASP A 638 12.99 3.23 26.77
C ASP A 638 14.34 3.79 27.24
N ARG A 639 15.32 2.93 27.40
CA ARG A 639 16.68 3.33 27.78
C ARG A 639 17.34 4.17 26.72
N LEU A 640 17.26 3.74 25.45
CA LEU A 640 17.87 4.47 24.33
C LEU A 640 17.15 5.79 24.06
N GLY A 641 15.81 5.84 24.16
CA GLY A 641 15.04 7.08 24.00
C GLY A 641 15.40 8.16 25.03
N ARG A 642 15.83 7.75 26.23
CA ARG A 642 16.25 8.67 27.31
C ARG A 642 17.74 9.01 27.29
N ASP A 643 18.54 8.40 26.43
CA ASP A 643 19.99 8.63 26.37
C ASP A 643 20.32 9.88 25.54
N ALA A 644 20.54 11.00 26.23
CA ALA A 644 20.88 12.27 25.60
C ALA A 644 22.23 12.22 24.83
N ALA A 645 23.17 11.38 25.23
CA ALA A 645 24.43 11.23 24.52
C ALA A 645 24.23 10.45 23.20
N LEU A 646 23.34 9.46 23.21
CA LEU A 646 22.94 8.73 22.01
C LEU A 646 22.22 9.65 21.02
N GLN A 647 21.30 10.50 21.49
CA GLN A 647 20.60 11.51 20.68
C GLN A 647 21.61 12.47 20.00
N LEU A 648 22.53 13.06 20.76
CA LEU A 648 23.55 13.96 20.22
C LEU A 648 24.45 13.25 19.19
N GLY A 649 24.80 11.97 19.43
CA GLY A 649 25.58 11.18 18.50
C GLY A 649 24.82 10.91 17.20
N TYR A 650 23.54 10.60 17.30
CA TYR A 650 22.67 10.39 16.13
C TYR A 650 22.46 11.67 15.31
N ASP A 651 22.25 12.82 15.97
CA ASP A 651 22.13 14.10 15.28
C ASP A 651 23.42 14.47 14.51
N ALA A 652 24.57 14.27 15.14
CA ALA A 652 25.87 14.49 14.49
C ALA A 652 26.09 13.52 13.30
N PHE A 653 25.67 12.28 13.44
CA PHE A 653 25.71 11.31 12.35
C PHE A 653 24.83 11.74 11.17
N LEU A 654 23.59 12.19 11.43
CA LEU A 654 22.70 12.70 10.40
C LEU A 654 23.28 13.91 9.68
N ASP A 655 23.86 14.89 10.43
CA ASP A 655 24.50 16.08 9.84
C ASP A 655 25.62 15.68 8.88
N ALA A 656 26.45 14.72 9.26
CA ALA A 656 27.52 14.22 8.41
C ALA A 656 26.94 13.53 7.13
N ARG A 657 25.89 12.72 7.25
CA ARG A 657 25.25 12.06 6.09
C ARG A 657 24.54 13.05 5.18
N ILE A 658 23.92 14.09 5.72
CA ILE A 658 23.29 15.17 4.93
C ILE A 658 24.36 15.92 4.11
N ALA A 659 25.52 16.20 4.71
CA ALA A 659 26.61 16.91 4.02
C ALA A 659 27.16 16.17 2.79
N GLU A 660 27.07 14.84 2.78
CA GLU A 660 27.58 13.99 1.70
C GLU A 660 26.45 13.23 0.95
N VAL A 661 25.20 13.71 1.00
CA VAL A 661 24.02 12.99 0.54
C VAL A 661 24.13 12.49 -0.91
N ASP A 662 24.78 13.25 -1.79
CA ASP A 662 24.91 12.86 -3.20
C ASP A 662 25.93 11.74 -3.46
N GLU A 663 26.79 11.47 -2.50
CA GLU A 663 27.80 10.41 -2.55
C GLU A 663 27.31 9.11 -1.89
N LEU A 664 26.18 9.16 -1.17
CA LEU A 664 25.65 8.02 -0.45
C LEU A 664 25.18 6.91 -1.39
N PHE A 665 25.12 5.72 -0.81
CA PHE A 665 24.85 4.46 -1.51
C PHE A 665 23.46 4.44 -2.17
N VAL A 666 23.42 3.92 -3.40
CA VAL A 666 22.18 3.56 -4.11
C VAL A 666 22.33 2.09 -4.51
N PRO A 667 21.49 1.20 -3.97
CA PRO A 667 21.56 -0.22 -4.29
C PRO A 667 21.49 -0.49 -5.80
N ASN A 668 22.50 -1.19 -6.31
CA ASN A 668 22.56 -1.63 -7.69
C ASN A 668 23.53 -2.82 -7.76
N THR A 669 23.03 -4.00 -7.41
CA THR A 669 23.84 -5.22 -7.33
C THR A 669 24.33 -5.65 -8.70
N ARG A 670 25.64 -5.82 -8.81
CA ARG A 670 26.29 -6.43 -9.97
C ARG A 670 26.78 -7.82 -9.58
N TYR A 671 26.76 -8.73 -10.52
CA TYR A 671 27.20 -10.09 -10.32
C TYR A 671 27.89 -10.65 -11.56
N VAL A 672 28.67 -11.71 -11.36
CA VAL A 672 29.29 -12.46 -12.48
C VAL A 672 28.38 -13.64 -12.81
N PRO A 673 27.86 -13.76 -14.06
CA PRO A 673 27.10 -14.95 -14.46
C PRO A 673 27.86 -16.24 -14.24
N ASN A 674 27.19 -17.28 -13.76
CA ASN A 674 27.85 -18.54 -13.37
C ASN A 674 28.65 -19.19 -14.52
N ASP A 675 28.21 -19.05 -15.77
CA ASP A 675 28.88 -19.56 -16.98
C ASP A 675 30.22 -18.86 -17.31
N ARG A 676 30.47 -17.70 -16.66
CA ARG A 676 31.70 -16.90 -16.85
C ARG A 676 32.69 -17.02 -15.69
N LEU A 677 32.43 -17.91 -14.73
CA LEU A 677 33.33 -18.10 -13.60
C LEU A 677 34.51 -19.01 -13.96
N ASP A 678 35.71 -18.72 -13.43
CA ASP A 678 36.92 -19.52 -13.65
C ASP A 678 36.88 -20.82 -12.84
N HIS A 679 36.34 -20.80 -11.60
CA HIS A 679 36.23 -22.00 -10.77
C HIS A 679 34.91 -22.73 -11.07
N ALA A 680 34.99 -24.06 -11.08
CA ALA A 680 33.87 -24.90 -11.51
C ALA A 680 33.27 -25.78 -10.40
N ALA A 681 34.06 -26.16 -9.40
CA ALA A 681 33.67 -27.08 -8.34
C ALA A 681 33.95 -26.51 -6.94
N ALA A 682 33.24 -27.02 -5.92
CA ALA A 682 33.45 -26.59 -4.53
C ALA A 682 34.87 -26.90 -4.05
N GLU A 683 35.54 -27.92 -4.61
CA GLU A 683 36.92 -28.26 -4.32
C GLU A 683 37.89 -27.22 -4.89
N ASP A 684 37.71 -26.76 -6.10
CA ASP A 684 38.48 -25.68 -6.70
C ASP A 684 38.35 -24.38 -5.92
N VAL A 685 37.09 -24.06 -5.50
CA VAL A 685 36.80 -22.91 -4.65
C VAL A 685 37.52 -23.02 -3.31
N ARG A 686 37.51 -24.21 -2.69
CA ARG A 686 38.21 -24.47 -1.43
C ARG A 686 39.73 -24.25 -1.57
N ALA A 687 40.31 -24.71 -2.65
CA ALA A 687 41.74 -24.53 -2.91
C ALA A 687 42.08 -23.05 -3.17
N ALA A 688 41.31 -22.36 -3.97
CA ALA A 688 41.48 -20.93 -4.23
C ALA A 688 41.26 -20.08 -2.98
N PHE A 689 40.26 -20.42 -2.17
CA PHE A 689 40.00 -19.76 -0.89
C PHE A 689 41.18 -19.95 0.09
N ALA A 690 41.70 -21.18 0.23
CA ALA A 690 42.86 -21.45 1.05
C ALA A 690 44.10 -20.66 0.59
N ALA A 691 44.33 -20.56 -0.71
CA ALA A 691 45.42 -19.78 -1.27
C ALA A 691 45.27 -18.27 -1.01
N ALA A 692 44.05 -17.73 -1.13
CA ALA A 692 43.77 -16.30 -0.95
C ALA A 692 43.83 -15.88 0.53
N THR A 693 43.35 -16.71 1.45
CA THR A 693 43.14 -16.35 2.86
C THR A 693 44.18 -16.96 3.80
N GLY A 694 44.91 -17.99 3.37
CA GLY A 694 45.79 -18.77 4.21
C GLY A 694 45.07 -19.75 5.16
N ALA A 695 43.76 -19.90 5.02
CA ALA A 695 42.93 -20.79 5.83
C ALA A 695 42.13 -21.74 4.92
N THR A 696 42.03 -23.02 5.30
CA THR A 696 41.31 -24.04 4.53
C THR A 696 39.92 -24.25 5.08
N PRO A 697 38.86 -23.80 4.37
CA PRO A 697 37.47 -24.02 4.79
C PRO A 697 37.01 -25.45 4.44
N ARG A 698 35.85 -25.82 5.01
CA ARG A 698 35.07 -26.96 4.52
C ARG A 698 34.06 -26.40 3.51
N CYS A 699 34.23 -26.76 2.25
CA CYS A 699 33.34 -26.32 1.17
C CYS A 699 32.54 -27.49 0.61
N ALA A 700 31.26 -27.22 0.36
CA ALA A 700 30.36 -28.14 -0.31
C ALA A 700 29.53 -27.39 -1.38
N ASP A 701 29.09 -28.13 -2.40
CA ASP A 701 28.07 -27.65 -3.36
C ASP A 701 26.71 -27.69 -2.67
N ASN A 702 25.87 -26.66 -2.87
CA ASN A 702 24.51 -26.61 -2.31
C ASN A 702 23.52 -27.56 -2.99
N GLY A 703 23.91 -28.25 -4.09
CA GLY A 703 23.05 -29.17 -4.82
C GLY A 703 21.99 -28.52 -5.70
N ASP A 704 21.96 -27.20 -5.82
CA ASP A 704 21.03 -26.52 -6.73
C ASP A 704 21.48 -26.68 -8.19
N THR A 705 20.54 -27.04 -9.06
CA THR A 705 20.83 -27.24 -10.50
C THR A 705 20.62 -25.96 -11.32
N ALA A 706 19.83 -25.02 -10.82
CA ALA A 706 19.51 -23.77 -11.52
C ALA A 706 20.57 -22.69 -11.23
N LYS A 707 20.93 -22.52 -9.95
CA LYS A 707 21.96 -21.58 -9.48
C LYS A 707 22.85 -22.29 -8.49
N ARG A 708 23.83 -23.02 -9.03
CA ARG A 708 24.81 -23.73 -8.20
C ARG A 708 25.62 -22.76 -7.35
N ARG A 709 25.74 -23.07 -6.08
CA ARG A 709 26.55 -22.32 -5.12
C ARG A 709 27.39 -23.23 -4.29
N PHE A 710 28.53 -22.74 -3.85
CA PHE A 710 29.30 -23.36 -2.76
C PHE A 710 28.83 -22.76 -1.42
N VAL A 711 29.00 -23.55 -0.37
CA VAL A 711 28.94 -23.12 1.02
C VAL A 711 30.20 -23.55 1.72
N CYS A 712 31.01 -22.61 2.16
CA CYS A 712 32.26 -22.84 2.89
C CYS A 712 32.12 -22.42 4.34
N THR A 713 32.45 -23.29 5.26
CA THR A 713 32.43 -23.02 6.71
C THR A 713 33.83 -23.21 7.33
N GLY A 714 34.10 -22.45 8.38
CA GLY A 714 35.37 -22.53 9.10
C GLY A 714 35.37 -21.70 10.36
N ARG A 715 36.52 -21.45 10.90
CA ARG A 715 36.73 -20.52 12.01
C ARG A 715 37.77 -19.47 11.61
N VAL A 716 37.49 -18.23 11.96
CA VAL A 716 38.39 -17.11 11.74
C VAL A 716 38.80 -16.51 13.08
N THR A 717 40.01 -16.01 13.17
CA THR A 717 40.54 -15.36 14.36
C THR A 717 40.89 -13.92 14.04
N ALA A 718 40.24 -12.99 14.74
CA ALA A 718 40.57 -11.57 14.72
C ALA A 718 41.55 -11.22 15.84
N ARG A 719 42.44 -10.26 15.58
CA ARG A 719 43.17 -9.55 16.63
C ARG A 719 42.22 -8.51 17.20
N LEU A 720 42.04 -8.50 18.52
CA LEU A 720 41.18 -7.54 19.18
C LEU A 720 41.96 -6.30 19.61
N THR A 721 41.45 -5.13 19.27
CA THR A 721 42.03 -3.86 19.69
C THR A 721 41.60 -3.48 21.11
N ASP A 722 40.36 -3.88 21.48
CA ASP A 722 39.81 -3.74 22.81
C ASP A 722 38.81 -4.86 23.10
N ALA A 723 39.22 -5.85 23.88
CA ALA A 723 38.38 -6.99 24.21
C ALA A 723 37.34 -6.70 25.31
N ASP A 724 37.39 -5.53 25.95
CA ASP A 724 36.40 -5.08 26.93
C ASP A 724 35.23 -4.33 26.29
N SER A 725 35.41 -3.86 25.05
CA SER A 725 34.40 -3.17 24.28
C SER A 725 33.70 -4.13 23.31
N PRO A 726 32.43 -4.50 23.55
CA PRO A 726 31.67 -5.33 22.62
C PRO A 726 31.57 -4.74 21.20
N ASP A 727 31.51 -3.41 21.09
CA ASP A 727 31.51 -2.71 19.80
C ASP A 727 32.82 -2.92 19.04
N ARG A 728 33.98 -2.86 19.73
CA ARG A 728 35.29 -3.10 19.14
C ARG A 728 35.48 -4.54 18.74
N VAL A 729 35.09 -5.47 19.59
CA VAL A 729 35.14 -6.91 19.30
C VAL A 729 34.36 -7.23 18.00
N PHE A 730 33.18 -6.68 17.85
CA PHE A 730 32.38 -6.87 16.64
C PHE A 730 33.08 -6.28 15.40
N ARG A 731 33.56 -5.05 15.48
CA ARG A 731 34.22 -4.38 14.35
C ARG A 731 35.51 -5.08 13.93
N ASP A 732 36.37 -5.43 14.89
CA ASP A 732 37.62 -6.14 14.61
C ASP A 732 37.36 -7.47 13.90
N MET A 733 36.28 -8.18 14.27
CA MET A 733 35.86 -9.40 13.60
C MET A 733 35.30 -9.13 12.19
N ALA A 734 34.44 -8.11 12.04
CA ALA A 734 33.88 -7.72 10.75
C ALA A 734 34.99 -7.33 9.75
N GLU A 735 35.89 -6.44 10.16
CA GLU A 735 37.06 -6.04 9.36
C GLU A 735 37.99 -7.24 9.01
N THR A 736 38.13 -8.16 9.95
CA THR A 736 38.90 -9.40 9.69
C THR A 736 38.25 -10.26 8.63
N VAL A 737 36.94 -10.46 8.70
CA VAL A 737 36.15 -11.20 7.70
C VAL A 737 36.21 -10.51 6.34
N ASP A 738 35.97 -9.21 6.30
CA ASP A 738 35.98 -8.45 5.05
C ASP A 738 37.35 -8.44 4.40
N HIS A 739 38.41 -8.17 5.14
CA HIS A 739 39.78 -8.15 4.60
C HIS A 739 40.30 -9.54 4.21
N PHE A 740 40.23 -10.51 5.10
CA PHE A 740 40.90 -11.82 4.87
C PHE A 740 40.04 -12.80 4.05
N LEU A 741 38.71 -12.75 4.18
CA LEU A 741 37.81 -13.66 3.46
C LEU A 741 37.28 -13.06 2.15
N LEU A 742 36.94 -11.78 2.11
CA LEU A 742 36.29 -11.16 0.96
C LEU A 742 37.27 -10.38 0.07
N ASP A 743 38.11 -9.50 0.62
CA ASP A 743 38.97 -8.63 -0.19
C ASP A 743 40.09 -9.39 -0.91
N ARG A 744 40.70 -10.37 -0.25
CA ARG A 744 41.79 -11.16 -0.84
C ARG A 744 41.34 -12.08 -1.97
N ALA A 745 40.02 -12.25 -2.13
CA ALA A 745 39.43 -13.08 -3.15
C ALA A 745 39.01 -12.30 -4.42
N ARG A 746 39.51 -11.10 -4.64
CA ARG A 746 39.05 -10.14 -5.67
C ARG A 746 39.46 -10.37 -7.15
N PRO A 747 39.99 -11.48 -7.66
CA PRO A 747 40.04 -11.59 -9.11
C PRO A 747 38.62 -11.60 -9.67
N ALA A 748 38.34 -10.65 -10.59
CA ALA A 748 37.08 -10.65 -11.35
C ALA A 748 36.90 -12.00 -12.06
N ALA A 749 35.64 -12.41 -12.23
CA ALA A 749 35.25 -13.65 -12.90
C ALA A 749 35.60 -14.95 -12.16
N THR A 750 35.86 -14.90 -10.87
CA THR A 750 36.01 -16.11 -10.04
C THR A 750 34.78 -16.34 -9.15
N ASN A 751 34.56 -17.56 -8.71
CA ASN A 751 33.51 -17.92 -7.74
C ASN A 751 33.58 -17.09 -6.45
N LEU A 752 34.80 -16.66 -6.07
CA LEU A 752 35.01 -15.86 -4.85
C LEU A 752 34.61 -14.40 -5.00
N ALA A 753 34.55 -13.88 -6.24
CA ALA A 753 34.21 -12.47 -6.48
C ALA A 753 32.81 -12.08 -5.97
N ASP A 754 31.85 -13.00 -6.06
CA ASP A 754 30.46 -12.80 -5.63
C ASP A 754 30.14 -13.57 -4.33
N MET A 755 31.17 -13.95 -3.58
CA MET A 755 31.03 -14.59 -2.28
C MET A 755 30.57 -13.60 -1.22
N ASN A 756 29.67 -14.04 -0.34
CA ASN A 756 29.20 -13.30 0.82
C ASN A 756 29.49 -14.12 2.09
N CYS A 757 29.90 -13.46 3.17
CA CYS A 757 30.28 -14.13 4.41
C CYS A 757 29.54 -13.55 5.61
N SER A 758 29.04 -14.43 6.48
CA SER A 758 28.57 -14.15 7.82
C SER A 758 29.54 -14.70 8.87
N PHE A 759 29.39 -14.28 10.12
CA PHE A 759 30.07 -14.85 11.26
C PHE A 759 29.17 -14.89 12.50
N GLY A 760 29.44 -15.81 13.40
CA GLY A 760 28.67 -16.01 14.61
C GLY A 760 29.19 -15.21 15.82
N GLU A 761 28.90 -15.69 17.03
CA GLU A 761 29.41 -15.08 18.25
C GLU A 761 30.94 -15.20 18.33
N VAL A 762 31.57 -14.17 18.89
CA VAL A 762 33.03 -14.09 19.04
C VAL A 762 33.46 -14.62 20.41
N GLU A 763 34.17 -15.73 20.42
CA GLU A 763 34.78 -16.29 21.62
C GLU A 763 36.10 -15.56 21.90
N ILE A 764 36.15 -14.73 22.94
CA ILE A 764 37.36 -13.99 23.34
C ILE A 764 38.34 -14.94 23.99
N ARG A 765 39.60 -14.90 23.57
CA ARG A 765 40.67 -15.72 24.15
C ARG A 765 40.97 -15.28 25.58
N PRO A 766 41.51 -16.20 26.43
CA PRO A 766 41.86 -15.84 27.81
C PRO A 766 42.88 -14.72 27.92
N ASP A 767 43.80 -14.57 26.94
CA ASP A 767 44.80 -13.51 26.87
C ASP A 767 44.23 -12.17 26.39
N ARG A 768 42.94 -12.14 26.01
CA ARG A 768 42.19 -10.96 25.54
C ARG A 768 42.78 -10.25 24.31
N THR A 769 43.76 -10.88 23.62
CA THR A 769 44.40 -10.30 22.42
C THR A 769 43.75 -10.72 21.12
N GLY A 770 42.88 -11.70 21.17
CA GLY A 770 42.19 -12.25 19.99
C GLY A 770 40.81 -12.81 20.30
N GLY A 771 39.98 -12.82 19.28
CA GLY A 771 38.68 -13.45 19.28
C GLY A 771 38.54 -14.41 18.12
N THR A 772 37.82 -15.51 18.33
CA THR A 772 37.60 -16.53 17.31
C THR A 772 36.08 -16.70 17.09
N SER A 773 35.68 -16.75 15.83
CA SER A 773 34.26 -16.95 15.45
C SER A 773 34.13 -18.02 14.36
N PRO A 774 33.05 -18.82 14.38
CA PRO A 774 32.67 -19.59 13.21
C PRO A 774 32.21 -18.63 12.10
N TYR A 775 32.47 -18.97 10.84
CA TYR A 775 31.97 -18.25 9.70
C TYR A 775 31.31 -19.17 8.67
N THR A 776 30.39 -18.59 7.89
CA THR A 776 29.83 -19.19 6.68
C THR A 776 30.06 -18.24 5.53
N CYS A 777 30.65 -18.72 4.44
CA CYS A 777 30.77 -18.00 3.18
C CYS A 777 30.04 -18.77 2.09
N GLU A 778 29.19 -18.10 1.31
CA GLU A 778 28.53 -18.72 0.16
C GLU A 778 28.78 -17.89 -1.11
N GLY A 779 28.96 -18.55 -2.23
CA GLY A 779 29.19 -17.91 -3.50
C GLY A 779 28.77 -18.78 -4.68
N PRO A 780 28.75 -18.23 -5.90
CA PRO A 780 28.30 -18.96 -7.08
C PRO A 780 29.30 -20.05 -7.48
N LEU A 781 28.77 -21.09 -8.09
CA LEU A 781 29.55 -22.12 -8.82
C LEU A 781 29.21 -22.07 -10.29
N ARG A 782 30.16 -22.36 -11.14
CA ARG A 782 29.97 -22.50 -12.58
C ARG A 782 28.88 -23.54 -12.87
N THR A 783 27.96 -23.24 -13.77
CA THR A 783 26.93 -24.18 -14.23
C THR A 783 27.46 -25.21 -15.21
#